data_71cc9aaca7ad276ede9d3767c6338cf9
#
_entry.id   71cc9aaca7ad276ede9d3767c6338cf9
#
_cell.length_a   1.000
_cell.length_b   1.000
_cell.length_c   1.000
_cell.angle_alpha   90.00
_cell.angle_beta   90.00
_cell.angle_gamma   90.00
#
_symmetry.space_group_name_H-M   'P 1'
#
loop_
_entity.id
_entity.type
_entity.pdbx_description
1 polymer ?
#
loop_
_entity_poly.entity_id
_entity_poly.type
_entity_poly.pdbx_seq_one_letter_code
_entity_poly.pdbx_strand_id
1 'polypeptide(L)'
;MRSTNRTNALLAALILAALSCSLPLPSVGTTAPPSPTPQPGPSPTPPPGAYAPAFASYTLQPVSLPSSFHGYDLPLDLGAVQGVGDFALSPAQQALLAQNGFVVAEPVPGEYQEFYQIYEDFRYQLQPLFITTDSLLHVYHLLFDKTLRDLETGAFIPILEDLTRTMMAASQEQRSQLAGTPLEEPARRNLAFFAVAARLLELDVTTPAEVNDLVEAEVALIMAHSGASISPIWDREDLPDDKKLIEDYSQYIPRGHYTRSPALERYFRTMMWYGRLTFRLRDPFETQRALLVTRALRSASASDGTPALTLWQRIYEPTTFLVGKADDLSYFEYGALSDTVFGADAPLTAFGDPVLFQAFLDAAQTLPPPQINSMWVWISEDEDQATKGFRFMGQRFTIDAYVFEQMIWRNVGTIDDPRGLPRALDFFAAMGSDEALGILDSMGERHYANFDTQMTRVREQLAALETDSWTQNVYWAWLYALQPIIEVKDQRFPEFMRTQAWQRRELNTALGSYTELKHDTILYAKQVMAEMGGGPMELPRGYVEPNPEAFARLQALAEMTRQGLVDRGLLNETMAGNLDNLIDLVAFLRTTAEAELAGQPLSDDTYSRIQFVGGELEALTLAAADCDEPGPACRDLQDQHAALIADIATGLSPDFPGLAALEEAIGQPTRIFVVLPDAPFRLAVGAVYSYYEFPVAAENRMTDEAWQALVASGDTPALPAWTSLFMAP
;
A
#
# COMPACT_ATOMS: atom_id res chain seq x y z
N MET A 1 -36.42 -17.05 16.36
CA MET A 1 -35.78 -15.75 16.46
C MET A 1 -35.51 -15.39 17.93
N ARG A 2 -34.52 -15.98 18.57
CA ARG A 2 -34.04 -15.64 19.94
C ARG A 2 -32.77 -16.45 20.31
N SER A 3 -31.79 -16.55 19.40
CA SER A 3 -30.54 -17.30 19.66
C SER A 3 -29.28 -16.52 19.27
N THR A 4 -29.33 -15.66 18.29
CA THR A 4 -28.18 -14.91 17.78
C THR A 4 -27.64 -13.79 18.69
N ASN A 5 -28.49 -13.25 19.57
CA ASN A 5 -28.06 -12.17 20.51
C ASN A 5 -27.27 -12.68 21.75
N ARG A 6 -27.14 -14.00 21.94
CA ARG A 6 -26.37 -14.51 23.10
C ARG A 6 -24.88 -14.68 22.82
N THR A 7 -24.50 -14.97 21.59
CA THR A 7 -23.09 -15.18 21.21
C THR A 7 -22.34 -13.84 21.15
N ASN A 8 -22.93 -12.84 20.52
CA ASN A 8 -22.34 -11.50 20.46
C ASN A 8 -22.30 -10.80 21.84
N ALA A 9 -23.27 -11.09 22.70
CA ALA A 9 -23.24 -10.60 24.09
C ALA A 9 -22.17 -11.29 24.95
N LEU A 10 -21.76 -12.53 24.61
CA LEU A 10 -20.70 -13.25 25.30
C LEU A 10 -19.31 -12.76 24.87
N LEU A 11 -19.10 -12.40 23.61
CA LEU A 11 -17.84 -11.83 23.13
C LEU A 11 -17.63 -10.40 23.72
N ALA A 12 -18.65 -9.58 23.70
CA ALA A 12 -18.60 -8.25 24.34
C ALA A 12 -18.43 -8.34 25.87
N ALA A 13 -19.02 -9.37 26.52
CA ALA A 13 -18.83 -9.62 27.96
C ALA A 13 -17.44 -10.15 28.32
N LEU A 14 -16.77 -10.89 27.41
CA LEU A 14 -15.40 -11.35 27.60
C LEU A 14 -14.38 -10.22 27.45
N ILE A 15 -14.59 -9.29 26.54
CA ILE A 15 -13.73 -8.08 26.38
C ILE A 15 -13.89 -7.16 27.62
N LEU A 16 -15.10 -7.01 28.15
CA LEU A 16 -15.36 -6.23 29.37
C LEU A 16 -14.90 -6.94 30.65
N ALA A 17 -14.85 -8.29 30.68
CA ALA A 17 -14.36 -9.05 31.82
C ALA A 17 -12.83 -9.01 31.94
N ALA A 18 -12.10 -8.87 30.84
CA ALA A 18 -10.64 -8.66 30.86
C ALA A 18 -10.23 -7.30 31.43
N LEU A 19 -11.12 -6.30 31.36
CA LEU A 19 -10.91 -4.93 31.89
C LEU A 19 -11.37 -4.73 33.34
N SER A 20 -12.03 -5.71 34.00
CA SER A 20 -12.66 -5.51 35.31
C SER A 20 -12.11 -6.36 36.47
N CYS A 21 -11.05 -7.15 36.28
CA CYS A 21 -10.44 -7.93 37.36
C CYS A 21 -9.17 -7.28 37.94
N SER A 22 -9.30 -6.12 38.55
CA SER A 22 -8.30 -5.58 39.47
C SER A 22 -8.66 -5.97 40.92
N LEU A 23 -8.17 -7.11 41.38
CA LEU A 23 -8.08 -7.42 42.79
C LEU A 23 -6.59 -7.42 43.20
N PRO A 24 -6.23 -6.78 44.33
CA PRO A 24 -4.84 -6.70 44.75
C PRO A 24 -4.35 -8.07 45.29
N LEU A 25 -3.39 -8.65 44.61
CA LEU A 25 -2.61 -9.77 45.15
C LEU A 25 -1.41 -9.23 45.94
N PRO A 26 -1.02 -9.89 47.03
CA PRO A 26 0.09 -9.44 47.86
C PRO A 26 1.42 -9.56 47.11
N SER A 27 2.26 -8.54 47.24
CA SER A 27 3.61 -8.46 46.68
C SER A 27 4.50 -9.58 47.14
N VAL A 28 4.75 -10.57 46.28
CA VAL A 28 5.93 -11.44 46.39
C VAL A 28 6.92 -10.90 45.35
N GLY A 29 8.02 -10.32 45.81
CA GLY A 29 9.09 -9.85 44.98
C GLY A 29 9.79 -10.99 44.24
N THR A 30 9.40 -11.23 43.01
CA THR A 30 10.21 -11.99 42.06
C THR A 30 10.74 -11.00 41.05
N THR A 31 12.05 -10.78 41.07
CA THR A 31 12.77 -10.13 39.98
C THR A 31 12.45 -10.90 38.69
N ALA A 32 11.75 -10.25 37.78
CA ALA A 32 11.57 -10.77 36.42
C ALA A 32 12.95 -11.04 35.78
N PRO A 33 13.12 -12.15 35.07
CA PRO A 33 14.34 -12.35 34.31
C PRO A 33 14.47 -11.18 33.32
N PRO A 34 15.67 -10.68 33.02
CA PRO A 34 15.86 -9.63 32.03
C PRO A 34 15.25 -10.13 30.70
N SER A 35 14.41 -9.32 30.11
CA SER A 35 13.92 -9.56 28.75
C SER A 35 15.11 -9.89 27.86
N PRO A 36 15.04 -10.93 27.01
CA PRO A 36 16.13 -11.24 26.11
C PRO A 36 16.41 -9.97 25.28
N THR A 37 17.67 -9.58 25.25
CA THR A 37 18.15 -8.49 24.37
C THR A 37 17.69 -8.84 22.97
N PRO A 38 16.95 -7.95 22.27
CA PRO A 38 16.51 -8.24 20.91
C PRO A 38 17.75 -8.53 20.08
N GLN A 39 17.87 -9.72 19.52
CA GLN A 39 18.86 -9.95 18.47
C GLN A 39 18.49 -9.01 17.31
N PRO A 40 19.48 -8.44 16.61
CA PRO A 40 19.20 -7.74 15.36
C PRO A 40 18.37 -8.69 14.49
N GLY A 41 17.16 -8.29 14.15
CA GLY A 41 16.31 -9.06 13.24
C GLY A 41 17.09 -9.34 11.95
N PRO A 42 16.88 -10.49 11.31
CA PRO A 42 17.49 -10.74 10.02
C PRO A 42 17.19 -9.55 9.10
N SER A 43 18.20 -9.13 8.34
CA SER A 43 18.02 -8.23 7.20
C SER A 43 16.82 -8.75 6.39
N PRO A 44 15.96 -7.91 5.81
CA PRO A 44 14.81 -8.35 5.01
C PRO A 44 15.21 -9.04 3.70
N THR A 45 16.25 -9.85 3.75
CA THR A 45 16.72 -10.71 2.66
C THR A 45 15.93 -12.01 2.71
N PRO A 46 15.40 -12.49 1.57
CA PRO A 46 14.69 -13.77 1.52
C PRO A 46 15.56 -14.89 2.11
N PRO A 47 14.98 -15.86 2.83
CA PRO A 47 15.72 -16.99 3.35
C PRO A 47 16.40 -17.77 2.20
N PRO A 48 17.59 -18.37 2.43
CA PRO A 48 18.27 -19.19 1.41
C PRO A 48 17.37 -20.30 0.88
N GLY A 49 17.18 -20.36 -0.45
CA GLY A 49 16.28 -21.30 -1.11
C GLY A 49 14.88 -20.76 -1.41
N ALA A 50 14.54 -19.55 -0.99
CA ALA A 50 13.30 -18.91 -1.39
C ALA A 50 13.31 -18.52 -2.87
N TYR A 51 12.17 -18.68 -3.55
CA TYR A 51 11.98 -18.24 -4.92
C TYR A 51 12.25 -16.74 -5.03
N ALA A 52 13.27 -16.38 -5.79
CA ALA A 52 13.62 -15.00 -6.13
C ALA A 52 13.53 -14.86 -7.66
N PRO A 53 12.42 -14.37 -8.22
CA PRO A 53 12.32 -14.11 -9.64
C PRO A 53 13.36 -13.06 -10.06
N ALA A 54 13.89 -13.19 -11.28
CA ALA A 54 14.69 -12.13 -11.87
C ALA A 54 13.79 -10.93 -12.17
N PHE A 55 13.91 -9.87 -11.38
CA PHE A 55 13.18 -8.62 -11.58
C PHE A 55 13.86 -7.78 -12.67
N ALA A 56 13.12 -6.79 -13.23
CA ALA A 56 13.69 -5.82 -14.13
C ALA A 56 14.78 -5.00 -13.44
N SER A 57 15.80 -4.59 -14.20
CA SER A 57 16.87 -3.76 -13.66
C SER A 57 16.37 -2.33 -13.37
N TYR A 58 16.74 -1.79 -12.22
CA TYR A 58 16.57 -0.39 -11.88
C TYR A 58 17.84 0.38 -12.27
N THR A 59 17.74 1.35 -13.17
CA THR A 59 18.89 2.11 -13.67
C THR A 59 18.71 3.59 -13.40
N LEU A 60 19.37 4.07 -12.34
CA LEU A 60 19.33 5.49 -11.97
C LEU A 60 20.17 6.32 -12.96
N GLN A 61 19.58 7.37 -13.52
CA GLN A 61 20.27 8.34 -14.33
C GLN A 61 21.11 9.27 -13.41
N PRO A 62 22.35 9.60 -13.79
CA PRO A 62 23.20 10.49 -12.99
C PRO A 62 22.62 11.89 -12.95
N VAL A 63 22.62 12.52 -11.78
CA VAL A 63 22.16 13.89 -11.55
C VAL A 63 23.36 14.81 -11.28
N SER A 64 23.34 15.99 -11.89
CA SER A 64 24.36 17.02 -11.70
C SER A 64 23.82 18.19 -10.87
N LEU A 65 24.34 18.40 -9.66
CA LEU A 65 23.99 19.53 -8.81
C LEU A 65 25.11 20.56 -8.77
N PRO A 66 24.81 21.87 -8.66
CA PRO A 66 25.82 22.91 -8.48
C PRO A 66 26.47 22.81 -7.10
N SER A 67 27.59 23.47 -6.88
CA SER A 67 28.22 23.55 -5.55
C SER A 67 27.43 24.43 -4.56
N SER A 68 26.68 25.39 -5.07
CA SER A 68 25.80 26.29 -4.32
C SER A 68 24.83 26.98 -5.26
N PHE A 69 23.66 27.34 -4.73
CA PHE A 69 22.64 28.14 -5.39
C PHE A 69 22.32 29.37 -4.53
N HIS A 70 22.01 30.50 -5.15
CA HIS A 70 21.55 31.69 -4.45
C HIS A 70 20.59 32.46 -5.35
N GLY A 71 19.35 32.62 -4.91
CA GLY A 71 18.28 33.37 -5.59
C GLY A 71 17.97 34.68 -4.85
N TYR A 72 17.40 34.57 -3.64
CA TYR A 72 16.99 35.71 -2.82
C TYR A 72 17.13 35.42 -1.33
N ASP A 73 17.15 36.44 -0.50
CA ASP A 73 17.11 36.29 0.95
C ASP A 73 15.67 36.22 1.49
N LEU A 74 15.46 35.46 2.56
CA LEU A 74 14.20 35.40 3.30
C LEU A 74 14.31 36.18 4.62
N PRO A 75 13.24 36.89 5.09
CA PRO A 75 11.94 37.05 4.44
C PRO A 75 11.97 38.01 3.23
N LEU A 76 11.05 37.78 2.27
CA LEU A 76 10.94 38.58 1.05
C LEU A 76 10.17 39.87 1.23
N ASP A 77 10.57 40.93 0.50
CA ASP A 77 9.71 42.09 0.20
C ASP A 77 8.84 41.75 -1.04
N LEU A 78 7.56 41.44 -0.78
CA LEU A 78 6.62 41.10 -1.85
C LEU A 78 6.38 42.27 -2.83
N GLY A 79 6.69 43.50 -2.46
CA GLY A 79 6.65 44.65 -3.38
C GLY A 79 7.70 44.59 -4.49
N ALA A 80 8.74 43.78 -4.33
CA ALA A 80 9.79 43.53 -5.33
C ALA A 80 9.50 42.34 -6.25
N VAL A 81 8.41 41.57 -5.99
CA VAL A 81 8.05 40.36 -6.73
C VAL A 81 6.95 40.67 -7.75
N GLN A 82 7.20 40.33 -9.01
CA GLN A 82 6.22 40.51 -10.09
C GLN A 82 5.08 39.50 -9.97
N GLY A 83 3.86 39.91 -10.33
CA GLY A 83 2.68 39.04 -10.42
C GLY A 83 1.96 38.78 -9.08
N VAL A 84 2.48 39.24 -7.93
CA VAL A 84 1.79 39.01 -6.61
C VAL A 84 0.36 39.61 -6.61
N GLY A 85 0.16 40.75 -7.29
CA GLY A 85 -1.15 41.40 -7.40
C GLY A 85 -2.12 40.72 -8.36
N ASP A 86 -1.67 39.79 -9.16
CA ASP A 86 -2.50 39.08 -10.14
C ASP A 86 -3.26 37.90 -9.48
N PHE A 87 -2.84 37.50 -8.28
CA PHE A 87 -3.46 36.47 -7.48
C PHE A 87 -4.18 37.07 -6.27
N ALA A 88 -5.37 36.56 -5.95
CA ALA A 88 -6.17 37.02 -4.83
C ALA A 88 -5.71 36.40 -3.49
N LEU A 89 -4.43 36.55 -3.14
CA LEU A 89 -3.86 35.98 -1.92
C LEU A 89 -4.42 36.67 -0.66
N SER A 90 -4.85 35.88 0.31
CA SER A 90 -5.26 36.36 1.64
C SER A 90 -4.08 37.00 2.40
N PRO A 91 -4.32 37.83 3.43
CA PRO A 91 -3.24 38.36 4.26
C PRO A 91 -2.39 37.26 4.94
N ALA A 92 -3.00 36.11 5.28
CA ALA A 92 -2.30 34.97 5.87
C ALA A 92 -1.37 34.30 4.83
N GLN A 93 -1.85 34.10 3.60
CA GLN A 93 -1.06 33.57 2.51
C GLN A 93 0.10 34.52 2.15
N GLN A 94 -0.13 35.84 2.09
CA GLN A 94 0.94 36.82 1.84
C GLN A 94 1.99 36.80 2.95
N ALA A 95 1.60 36.63 4.22
CA ALA A 95 2.55 36.55 5.32
C ALA A 95 3.45 35.29 5.21
N LEU A 96 2.87 34.10 4.91
CA LEU A 96 3.64 32.88 4.70
C LEU A 96 4.51 32.97 3.45
N LEU A 97 4.01 33.52 2.34
CA LEU A 97 4.77 33.73 1.12
C LEU A 97 6.01 34.61 1.35
N ALA A 98 5.84 35.73 2.09
CA ALA A 98 6.97 36.60 2.44
C ALA A 98 7.98 35.88 3.35
N GLN A 99 7.51 35.11 4.31
CA GLN A 99 8.36 34.40 5.28
C GLN A 99 9.13 33.24 4.64
N ASN A 100 8.46 32.44 3.81
CA ASN A 100 8.97 31.15 3.35
C ASN A 100 9.44 31.16 1.88
N GLY A 101 9.08 32.20 1.08
CA GLY A 101 9.26 32.22 -0.38
C GLY A 101 8.20 31.43 -1.15
N PHE A 102 7.29 30.78 -0.44
CA PHE A 102 6.15 30.06 -1.00
C PHE A 102 4.99 29.99 0.00
N VAL A 103 3.79 29.64 -0.50
CA VAL A 103 2.61 29.30 0.31
C VAL A 103 1.71 28.34 -0.46
N VAL A 104 1.06 27.42 0.28
CA VAL A 104 0.01 26.54 -0.25
C VAL A 104 -1.35 27.09 0.18
N ALA A 105 -2.31 27.15 -0.74
CA ALA A 105 -3.69 27.48 -0.40
C ALA A 105 -4.39 26.27 0.25
N GLU A 106 -5.28 26.49 1.19
CA GLU A 106 -6.16 25.41 1.66
C GLU A 106 -7.06 24.95 0.50
N PRO A 107 -7.36 23.62 0.40
CA PRO A 107 -8.23 23.11 -0.65
C PRO A 107 -9.65 23.68 -0.52
N VAL A 108 -10.25 24.02 -1.65
CA VAL A 108 -11.62 24.56 -1.71
C VAL A 108 -12.54 23.50 -2.31
N PRO A 109 -13.57 23.03 -1.61
CA PRO A 109 -14.46 21.99 -2.12
C PRO A 109 -15.02 22.30 -3.50
N GLY A 110 -14.81 21.37 -4.45
CA GLY A 110 -15.30 21.47 -5.84
C GLY A 110 -14.53 22.41 -6.77
N GLU A 111 -13.40 23.01 -6.34
CA GLU A 111 -12.62 23.93 -7.18
C GLU A 111 -11.82 23.16 -8.24
N TYR A 112 -11.04 22.17 -7.87
CA TYR A 112 -10.27 21.31 -8.77
C TYR A 112 -10.44 19.85 -8.37
N GLN A 113 -10.54 18.96 -9.33
CA GLN A 113 -10.66 17.51 -9.11
C GLN A 113 -9.36 16.79 -9.45
N GLU A 114 -8.58 17.33 -10.39
CA GLU A 114 -7.34 16.78 -10.90
C GLU A 114 -6.22 17.82 -10.94
N PHE A 115 -4.96 17.36 -10.81
CA PHE A 115 -3.77 18.20 -10.79
C PHE A 115 -3.59 19.01 -12.06
N TYR A 116 -3.80 18.42 -13.23
CA TYR A 116 -3.66 19.10 -14.52
C TYR A 116 -4.59 20.31 -14.67
N GLN A 117 -5.77 20.31 -14.03
CA GLN A 117 -6.75 21.40 -14.11
C GLN A 117 -6.19 22.72 -13.59
N ILE A 118 -5.35 22.68 -12.54
CA ILE A 118 -4.68 23.86 -12.00
C ILE A 118 -3.72 24.44 -13.06
N TYR A 119 -2.89 23.58 -13.69
CA TYR A 119 -1.96 24.03 -14.73
C TYR A 119 -2.67 24.61 -15.95
N GLU A 120 -3.75 23.96 -16.40
CA GLU A 120 -4.53 24.44 -17.53
C GLU A 120 -5.24 25.76 -17.23
N ASP A 121 -5.85 25.91 -16.05
CA ASP A 121 -6.52 27.15 -15.65
C ASP A 121 -5.53 28.33 -15.67
N PHE A 122 -4.37 28.21 -15.03
CA PHE A 122 -3.37 29.27 -14.98
C PHE A 122 -2.59 29.45 -16.29
N ARG A 123 -2.48 28.43 -17.12
CA ARG A 123 -1.96 28.56 -18.49
C ARG A 123 -2.85 29.52 -19.33
N TYR A 124 -4.15 29.35 -19.27
CA TYR A 124 -5.09 30.24 -19.96
C TYR A 124 -5.08 31.68 -19.40
N GLN A 125 -4.73 31.86 -18.16
CA GLN A 125 -4.54 33.16 -17.52
C GLN A 125 -3.15 33.77 -17.79
N LEU A 126 -2.29 33.08 -18.53
CA LEU A 126 -0.90 33.46 -18.83
C LEU A 126 -0.07 33.73 -17.58
N GLN A 127 -0.24 32.92 -16.55
CA GLN A 127 0.57 32.98 -15.34
C GLN A 127 1.77 32.04 -15.46
N PRO A 128 2.93 32.39 -14.85
CA PRO A 128 4.05 31.46 -14.75
C PRO A 128 3.66 30.20 -13.99
N LEU A 129 4.00 29.02 -14.52
CA LEU A 129 3.74 27.74 -13.90
C LEU A 129 4.95 27.23 -13.10
N PHE A 130 4.70 26.60 -11.96
CA PHE A 130 5.69 25.88 -11.16
C PHE A 130 5.34 24.40 -11.17
N ILE A 131 6.11 23.60 -11.93
CA ILE A 131 5.83 22.16 -12.07
C ILE A 131 6.35 21.41 -10.86
N THR A 132 5.46 20.76 -10.12
CA THR A 132 5.76 20.06 -8.86
C THR A 132 6.06 18.58 -9.05
N THR A 133 6.81 18.00 -8.13
CA THR A 133 6.99 16.55 -8.02
C THR A 133 5.67 15.83 -7.71
N ASP A 134 4.75 16.47 -6.97
CA ASP A 134 3.40 15.96 -6.67
C ASP A 134 2.65 15.53 -7.93
N SER A 135 2.64 16.39 -8.93
CA SER A 135 1.88 16.14 -10.17
C SER A 135 2.41 14.96 -10.96
N LEU A 136 3.72 14.70 -10.91
CA LEU A 136 4.36 13.58 -11.61
C LEU A 136 4.20 12.26 -10.85
N LEU A 137 4.25 12.31 -9.52
CA LEU A 137 3.96 11.15 -8.67
C LEU A 137 2.50 10.71 -8.86
N HIS A 138 1.57 11.67 -8.85
CA HIS A 138 0.15 11.42 -9.12
C HIS A 138 -0.08 10.76 -10.49
N VAL A 139 0.53 11.28 -11.56
CA VAL A 139 0.40 10.66 -12.89
C VAL A 139 1.02 9.27 -12.95
N TYR A 140 2.13 9.04 -12.26
CA TYR A 140 2.70 7.69 -12.16
C TYR A 140 1.73 6.73 -11.46
N HIS A 141 1.11 7.15 -10.34
CA HIS A 141 0.03 6.43 -9.67
C HIS A 141 -1.07 6.02 -10.64
N LEU A 142 -1.64 6.98 -11.37
CA LEU A 142 -2.74 6.71 -12.30
C LEU A 142 -2.37 5.65 -13.37
N LEU A 143 -1.15 5.70 -13.91
CA LEU A 143 -0.69 4.74 -14.92
C LEU A 143 -0.36 3.37 -14.31
N PHE A 144 0.21 3.34 -13.12
CA PHE A 144 0.51 2.11 -12.39
C PHE A 144 -0.77 1.34 -12.07
N ASP A 145 -1.73 2.01 -11.52
CA ASP A 145 -3.06 1.58 -11.20
C ASP A 145 -3.83 1.01 -12.40
N LYS A 146 -3.87 1.74 -13.53
CA LYS A 146 -4.43 1.24 -14.79
C LYS A 146 -3.79 -0.06 -15.24
N THR A 147 -2.48 -0.10 -15.18
CA THR A 147 -1.70 -1.27 -15.54
C THR A 147 -2.17 -2.49 -14.77
N LEU A 148 -2.37 -2.33 -13.47
CA LEU A 148 -2.73 -3.42 -12.58
C LEU A 148 -4.15 -3.94 -12.85
N ARG A 149 -5.13 -3.06 -13.07
CA ARG A 149 -6.51 -3.47 -13.43
C ARG A 149 -6.59 -4.18 -14.77
N ASP A 150 -5.86 -3.70 -15.75
CA ASP A 150 -5.81 -4.38 -17.05
C ASP A 150 -5.23 -5.78 -16.91
N LEU A 151 -4.23 -5.96 -16.06
CA LEU A 151 -3.67 -7.28 -15.74
C LEU A 151 -4.67 -8.18 -15.01
N GLU A 152 -5.40 -7.63 -14.04
CA GLU A 152 -6.40 -8.39 -13.28
C GLU A 152 -7.58 -8.82 -14.13
N THR A 153 -8.20 -7.89 -14.83
CA THR A 153 -9.36 -8.18 -15.66
C THR A 153 -9.01 -9.01 -16.88
N GLY A 154 -7.88 -8.72 -17.52
CA GLY A 154 -7.46 -9.39 -18.75
C GLY A 154 -6.76 -10.74 -18.55
N ALA A 155 -6.08 -10.92 -17.41
CA ALA A 155 -5.25 -12.11 -17.18
C ALA A 155 -5.56 -12.81 -15.84
N PHE A 156 -5.54 -12.11 -14.70
CA PHE A 156 -5.56 -12.78 -13.39
C PHE A 156 -6.90 -13.38 -13.03
N ILE A 157 -8.03 -12.74 -13.34
CA ILE A 157 -9.37 -13.28 -13.08
C ILE A 157 -9.58 -14.62 -13.80
N PRO A 158 -9.38 -14.74 -15.12
CA PRO A 158 -9.50 -16.02 -15.81
C PRO A 158 -8.56 -17.11 -15.25
N ILE A 159 -7.32 -16.75 -14.92
CA ILE A 159 -6.35 -17.69 -14.33
C ILE A 159 -6.80 -18.14 -12.94
N LEU A 160 -7.32 -17.23 -12.10
CA LEU A 160 -7.82 -17.53 -10.76
C LEU A 160 -9.03 -18.45 -10.80
N GLU A 161 -9.93 -18.25 -11.75
CA GLU A 161 -11.07 -19.13 -11.98
C GLU A 161 -10.64 -20.55 -12.33
N ASP A 162 -9.70 -20.71 -13.28
CA ASP A 162 -9.19 -22.02 -13.69
C ASP A 162 -8.39 -22.69 -12.58
N LEU A 163 -7.58 -21.94 -11.84
CA LEU A 163 -6.87 -22.42 -10.65
C LEU A 163 -7.87 -22.95 -9.60
N THR A 164 -8.92 -22.17 -9.31
CA THR A 164 -9.93 -22.53 -8.29
C THR A 164 -10.69 -23.78 -8.69
N ARG A 165 -11.14 -23.90 -9.93
CA ARG A 165 -11.78 -25.13 -10.46
C ARG A 165 -10.85 -26.34 -10.34
N THR A 166 -9.59 -26.17 -10.71
CA THR A 166 -8.58 -27.23 -10.69
C THR A 166 -8.28 -27.68 -9.25
N MET A 167 -8.09 -26.76 -8.32
CA MET A 167 -7.78 -27.08 -6.93
C MET A 167 -8.98 -27.69 -6.20
N MET A 168 -10.21 -27.24 -6.51
CA MET A 168 -11.43 -27.83 -5.97
C MET A 168 -11.59 -29.29 -6.44
N ALA A 169 -11.40 -29.57 -7.73
CA ALA A 169 -11.44 -30.93 -8.27
C ALA A 169 -10.34 -31.84 -7.67
N ALA A 170 -9.11 -31.32 -7.53
CA ALA A 170 -8.02 -32.05 -6.91
C ALA A 170 -8.29 -32.36 -5.42
N SER A 171 -8.89 -31.43 -4.69
CA SER A 171 -9.26 -31.63 -3.28
C SER A 171 -10.38 -32.67 -3.13
N GLN A 172 -11.34 -32.69 -4.04
CA GLN A 172 -12.39 -33.73 -4.10
C GLN A 172 -11.77 -35.12 -4.35
N GLU A 173 -10.84 -35.22 -5.26
CA GLU A 173 -10.12 -36.47 -5.56
C GLU A 173 -9.28 -36.93 -4.35
N GLN A 174 -8.52 -36.02 -3.74
CA GLN A 174 -7.73 -36.34 -2.52
C GLN A 174 -8.64 -36.85 -1.38
N ARG A 175 -9.78 -36.17 -1.16
CA ARG A 175 -10.75 -36.61 -0.14
C ARG A 175 -11.25 -38.02 -0.44
N SER A 176 -11.54 -38.35 -1.70
CA SER A 176 -11.98 -39.67 -2.13
C SER A 176 -10.92 -40.74 -1.91
N GLN A 177 -9.65 -40.44 -2.24
CA GLN A 177 -8.51 -41.35 -2.05
C GLN A 177 -8.17 -41.58 -0.56
N LEU A 178 -8.45 -40.61 0.29
CA LEU A 178 -8.15 -40.63 1.73
C LEU A 178 -9.32 -41.08 2.60
N ALA A 179 -10.43 -41.50 2.00
CA ALA A 179 -11.62 -41.97 2.72
C ALA A 179 -11.27 -43.09 3.70
N GLY A 180 -11.74 -42.97 4.95
CA GLY A 180 -11.46 -43.91 6.04
C GLY A 180 -10.07 -43.79 6.65
N THR A 181 -9.24 -42.84 6.26
CA THR A 181 -7.95 -42.53 6.87
C THR A 181 -8.05 -41.30 7.80
N PRO A 182 -7.07 -41.08 8.70
CA PRO A 182 -7.00 -39.83 9.49
C PRO A 182 -6.92 -38.55 8.68
N LEU A 183 -6.54 -38.63 7.39
CA LEU A 183 -6.43 -37.48 6.49
C LEU A 183 -7.72 -37.16 5.72
N GLU A 184 -8.81 -37.91 5.92
CA GLU A 184 -10.08 -37.66 5.26
C GLU A 184 -10.67 -36.30 5.66
N GLU A 185 -10.68 -35.95 6.95
CA GLU A 185 -11.20 -34.66 7.42
C GLU A 185 -10.30 -33.46 7.02
N PRO A 186 -8.96 -33.51 7.11
CA PRO A 186 -8.10 -32.52 6.46
C PRO A 186 -8.40 -32.27 4.98
N ALA A 187 -8.59 -33.35 4.19
CA ALA A 187 -8.94 -33.24 2.77
C ALA A 187 -10.34 -32.65 2.55
N ARG A 188 -11.33 -33.01 3.38
CA ARG A 188 -12.68 -32.46 3.35
C ARG A 188 -12.68 -30.93 3.60
N ARG A 189 -11.90 -30.47 4.59
CA ARG A 189 -11.76 -29.04 4.89
C ARG A 189 -11.05 -28.27 3.76
N ASN A 190 -10.11 -28.91 3.04
CA ASN A 190 -9.51 -28.28 1.85
C ASN A 190 -10.50 -28.16 0.69
N LEU A 191 -11.35 -29.18 0.50
CA LEU A 191 -12.44 -29.10 -0.46
C LEU A 191 -13.37 -27.93 -0.14
N ALA A 192 -13.74 -27.74 1.15
CA ALA A 192 -14.53 -26.60 1.58
C ALA A 192 -13.82 -25.26 1.30
N PHE A 193 -12.50 -25.16 1.56
CA PHE A 193 -11.69 -23.95 1.32
C PHE A 193 -11.75 -23.50 -0.14
N PHE A 194 -11.55 -24.42 -1.10
CA PHE A 194 -11.63 -24.10 -2.53
C PHE A 194 -13.09 -23.93 -3.01
N ALA A 195 -14.06 -24.59 -2.38
CA ALA A 195 -15.47 -24.39 -2.69
C ALA A 195 -15.98 -23.00 -2.24
N VAL A 196 -15.46 -22.42 -1.14
CA VAL A 196 -15.73 -21.02 -0.78
C VAL A 196 -15.25 -20.09 -1.89
N ALA A 197 -14.02 -20.25 -2.36
CA ALA A 197 -13.48 -19.43 -3.45
C ALA A 197 -14.31 -19.59 -4.74
N ALA A 198 -14.74 -20.80 -5.07
CA ALA A 198 -15.60 -21.04 -6.22
C ALA A 198 -16.96 -20.31 -6.10
N ARG A 199 -17.52 -20.21 -4.90
CA ARG A 199 -18.74 -19.44 -4.60
C ARG A 199 -18.53 -17.93 -4.67
N LEU A 200 -17.40 -17.44 -4.18
CA LEU A 200 -17.03 -16.02 -4.24
C LEU A 200 -16.82 -15.56 -5.68
N LEU A 201 -16.24 -16.40 -6.53
CA LEU A 201 -16.07 -16.18 -7.98
C LEU A 201 -17.35 -16.43 -8.79
N GLU A 202 -18.43 -16.93 -8.16
CA GLU A 202 -19.68 -17.32 -8.83
C GLU A 202 -19.47 -18.33 -9.97
N LEU A 203 -18.52 -19.26 -9.78
CA LEU A 203 -18.23 -20.29 -10.80
C LEU A 203 -19.42 -21.24 -10.99
N ASP A 204 -19.68 -21.62 -12.24
CA ASP A 204 -20.67 -22.66 -12.57
C ASP A 204 -20.13 -24.06 -12.19
N VAL A 205 -20.03 -24.31 -10.88
CA VAL A 205 -19.66 -25.60 -10.29
C VAL A 205 -20.56 -25.93 -9.12
N THR A 206 -20.88 -27.22 -8.96
CA THR A 206 -21.73 -27.67 -7.85
C THR A 206 -20.88 -27.81 -6.58
N THR A 207 -21.25 -27.13 -5.51
CA THR A 207 -20.65 -27.37 -4.18
C THR A 207 -21.01 -28.80 -3.70
N PRO A 208 -20.04 -29.65 -3.35
CA PRO A 208 -20.31 -30.98 -2.84
C PRO A 208 -21.13 -30.97 -1.55
N ALA A 209 -22.13 -31.82 -1.46
CA ALA A 209 -23.10 -31.81 -0.36
C ALA A 209 -22.44 -31.96 1.03
N GLU A 210 -21.37 -32.73 1.12
CA GLU A 210 -20.60 -32.98 2.36
C GLU A 210 -19.86 -31.77 2.94
N VAL A 211 -19.72 -30.67 2.19
CA VAL A 211 -19.09 -29.44 2.64
C VAL A 211 -19.98 -28.20 2.54
N ASN A 212 -21.20 -28.37 2.00
CA ASN A 212 -22.10 -27.25 1.70
C ASN A 212 -22.39 -26.37 2.93
N ASP A 213 -22.70 -27.00 4.08
CA ASP A 213 -23.03 -26.23 5.31
C ASP A 213 -21.83 -25.36 5.79
N LEU A 214 -20.60 -25.87 5.67
CA LEU A 214 -19.40 -25.12 5.99
C LEU A 214 -19.18 -23.95 5.02
N VAL A 215 -19.37 -24.19 3.73
CA VAL A 215 -19.21 -23.20 2.67
C VAL A 215 -20.24 -22.08 2.81
N GLU A 216 -21.52 -22.42 3.00
CA GLU A 216 -22.58 -21.42 3.20
C GLU A 216 -22.35 -20.58 4.46
N ALA A 217 -21.90 -21.18 5.56
CA ALA A 217 -21.62 -20.46 6.79
C ALA A 217 -20.43 -19.48 6.63
N GLU A 218 -19.37 -19.89 5.95
CA GLU A 218 -18.19 -19.06 5.69
C GLU A 218 -18.51 -17.89 4.74
N VAL A 219 -19.15 -18.19 3.60
CA VAL A 219 -19.57 -17.17 2.61
C VAL A 219 -20.52 -16.16 3.23
N ALA A 220 -21.43 -16.60 4.13
CA ALA A 220 -22.33 -15.68 4.82
C ALA A 220 -21.60 -14.67 5.71
N LEU A 221 -20.50 -15.05 6.39
CA LEU A 221 -19.68 -14.15 7.18
C LEU A 221 -18.89 -13.16 6.28
N ILE A 222 -18.31 -13.66 5.19
CA ILE A 222 -17.60 -12.84 4.20
C ILE A 222 -18.55 -11.78 3.63
N MET A 223 -19.70 -12.18 3.12
CA MET A 223 -20.67 -11.27 2.48
C MET A 223 -21.37 -10.32 3.46
N ALA A 224 -21.43 -10.69 4.75
CA ALA A 224 -22.00 -9.83 5.79
C ALA A 224 -20.99 -8.84 6.38
N HIS A 225 -19.68 -8.95 6.03
CA HIS A 225 -18.62 -8.13 6.58
C HIS A 225 -18.67 -8.06 8.13
N SER A 226 -18.86 -9.21 8.76
CA SER A 226 -19.36 -9.32 10.15
C SER A 226 -18.31 -8.98 11.23
N GLY A 227 -17.16 -8.39 10.85
CA GLY A 227 -16.04 -8.12 11.76
C GLY A 227 -15.35 -9.39 12.23
N ALA A 228 -14.69 -9.36 13.39
CA ALA A 228 -13.94 -10.51 13.92
C ALA A 228 -14.87 -11.65 14.34
N SER A 229 -14.71 -12.83 13.75
CA SER A 229 -15.49 -14.04 14.03
C SER A 229 -14.66 -15.31 13.81
N ILE A 230 -15.04 -16.40 14.49
CA ILE A 230 -14.41 -17.70 14.26
C ILE A 230 -14.78 -18.22 12.87
N SER A 231 -13.76 -18.59 12.07
CA SER A 231 -13.97 -19.16 10.74
C SER A 231 -14.60 -20.57 10.83
N PRO A 232 -15.77 -20.80 10.22
CA PRO A 232 -16.41 -22.14 10.20
C PRO A 232 -15.53 -23.24 9.61
N ILE A 233 -14.72 -22.93 8.61
CA ILE A 233 -13.82 -23.91 7.96
C ILE A 233 -12.60 -24.26 8.85
N TRP A 234 -12.22 -23.40 9.78
CA TRP A 234 -11.17 -23.66 10.76
C TRP A 234 -11.73 -24.09 12.12
N ASP A 235 -13.04 -23.93 12.38
CA ASP A 235 -13.65 -24.35 13.65
C ASP A 235 -13.69 -25.87 13.76
N ARG A 236 -13.19 -26.41 14.89
CA ARG A 236 -13.19 -27.82 15.23
C ARG A 236 -13.57 -27.99 16.69
N GLU A 237 -14.33 -29.07 16.98
CA GLU A 237 -14.81 -29.37 18.33
C GLU A 237 -13.66 -29.75 19.30
N ASP A 238 -12.54 -30.26 18.78
CA ASP A 238 -11.36 -30.64 19.56
C ASP A 238 -10.48 -29.45 19.97
N LEU A 239 -10.73 -28.24 19.43
CA LEU A 239 -10.01 -27.04 19.78
C LEU A 239 -10.72 -26.24 20.88
N PRO A 240 -10.02 -25.81 21.94
CA PRO A 240 -10.53 -24.81 22.88
C PRO A 240 -10.74 -23.46 22.16
N ASP A 241 -11.69 -22.66 22.66
CA ASP A 241 -12.10 -21.42 21.99
C ASP A 241 -10.97 -20.41 21.81
N ASP A 242 -9.99 -20.38 22.74
CA ASP A 242 -8.79 -19.54 22.67
C ASP A 242 -7.74 -20.02 21.65
N LYS A 243 -7.96 -21.16 20.99
CA LYS A 243 -7.10 -21.72 19.93
C LYS A 243 -7.77 -21.76 18.57
N LYS A 244 -9.04 -21.39 18.48
CA LYS A 244 -9.76 -21.29 17.21
C LYS A 244 -9.22 -20.11 16.39
N LEU A 245 -9.28 -20.23 15.08
CA LEU A 245 -8.89 -19.15 14.19
C LEU A 245 -10.00 -18.10 14.12
N ILE A 246 -9.69 -16.87 14.49
CA ILE A 246 -10.54 -15.70 14.36
C ILE A 246 -10.10 -14.96 13.11
N GLU A 247 -11.04 -14.68 12.22
CA GLU A 247 -10.85 -13.86 11.01
C GLU A 247 -11.60 -12.54 11.15
N ASP A 248 -11.01 -11.47 10.66
CA ASP A 248 -11.66 -10.15 10.54
C ASP A 248 -12.34 -10.04 9.18
N TYR A 249 -13.64 -10.32 9.13
CA TYR A 249 -14.43 -10.29 7.90
C TYR A 249 -14.70 -8.87 7.39
N SER A 250 -14.38 -7.80 8.14
CA SER A 250 -14.42 -6.43 7.63
C SER A 250 -13.37 -6.19 6.52
N GLN A 251 -12.32 -7.01 6.49
CA GLN A 251 -11.29 -6.95 5.45
C GLN A 251 -11.79 -7.34 4.05
N TYR A 252 -12.94 -8.03 3.97
CA TYR A 252 -13.53 -8.46 2.69
C TYR A 252 -14.46 -7.41 2.06
N ILE A 253 -14.57 -6.22 2.63
CA ILE A 253 -15.24 -5.06 2.02
C ILE A 253 -14.41 -4.64 0.81
N PRO A 254 -14.94 -4.73 -0.44
CA PRO A 254 -14.26 -4.20 -1.61
C PRO A 254 -14.09 -2.68 -1.47
N ARG A 255 -12.89 -2.19 -1.80
CA ARG A 255 -12.53 -0.77 -1.75
C ARG A 255 -11.48 -0.48 -2.79
N GLY A 256 -11.09 0.77 -2.98
CA GLY A 256 -10.29 1.16 -4.13
C GLY A 256 -11.02 0.77 -5.42
N HIS A 257 -10.31 0.38 -6.45
CA HIS A 257 -10.91 0.04 -7.74
C HIS A 257 -11.79 -1.22 -7.74
N TYR A 258 -11.78 -2.04 -6.70
CA TYR A 258 -12.61 -3.25 -6.69
C TYR A 258 -14.09 -2.98 -6.57
N THR A 259 -14.51 -1.75 -6.22
CA THR A 259 -15.90 -1.32 -6.27
C THR A 259 -16.43 -1.11 -7.70
N ARG A 260 -15.55 -1.03 -8.70
CA ARG A 260 -15.88 -0.59 -10.07
C ARG A 260 -16.59 -1.60 -10.93
N SER A 261 -16.47 -2.88 -10.62
CA SER A 261 -17.22 -3.92 -11.33
C SER A 261 -17.48 -5.15 -10.47
N PRO A 262 -18.61 -5.86 -10.71
CA PRO A 262 -18.88 -7.11 -10.00
C PRO A 262 -17.79 -8.18 -10.18
N ALA A 263 -17.03 -8.15 -11.28
CA ALA A 263 -15.93 -9.08 -11.51
C ALA A 263 -14.73 -8.76 -10.60
N LEU A 264 -14.39 -7.49 -10.45
CA LEU A 264 -13.34 -7.03 -9.54
C LEU A 264 -13.72 -7.26 -8.08
N GLU A 265 -14.97 -7.01 -7.67
CA GLU A 265 -15.44 -7.33 -6.32
C GLU A 265 -15.27 -8.82 -5.98
N ARG A 266 -15.63 -9.72 -6.91
CA ARG A 266 -15.46 -11.17 -6.72
C ARG A 266 -13.98 -11.55 -6.63
N TYR A 267 -13.16 -10.98 -7.49
CA TYR A 267 -11.70 -11.17 -7.46
C TYR A 267 -11.11 -10.74 -6.12
N PHE A 268 -11.45 -9.54 -5.65
CA PHE A 268 -11.01 -9.01 -4.36
C PHE A 268 -11.33 -9.97 -3.21
N ARG A 269 -12.62 -10.34 -3.05
CA ARG A 269 -13.04 -11.23 -1.96
C ARG A 269 -12.32 -12.58 -2.03
N THR A 270 -12.09 -13.09 -3.23
CA THR A 270 -11.42 -14.38 -3.43
C THR A 270 -9.93 -14.29 -3.12
N MET A 271 -9.26 -13.23 -3.55
CA MET A 271 -7.84 -13.02 -3.26
C MET A 271 -7.61 -12.76 -1.76
N MET A 272 -8.50 -12.00 -1.10
CA MET A 272 -8.49 -11.85 0.37
C MET A 272 -8.67 -13.22 1.05
N TRP A 273 -9.60 -14.07 0.58
CA TRP A 273 -9.78 -15.42 1.10
C TRP A 273 -8.52 -16.28 0.97
N TYR A 274 -7.86 -16.25 -0.17
CA TYR A 274 -6.64 -17.01 -0.41
C TYR A 274 -5.39 -16.44 0.27
N GLY A 275 -5.37 -15.16 0.56
CA GLY A 275 -4.19 -14.45 1.07
C GLY A 275 -4.15 -14.33 2.60
N ARG A 276 -5.30 -14.23 3.27
CA ARG A 276 -5.33 -13.93 4.71
C ARG A 276 -5.26 -15.16 5.61
N LEU A 277 -5.84 -16.29 5.18
CA LEU A 277 -5.99 -17.45 6.05
C LEU A 277 -4.73 -18.31 6.11
N THR A 278 -4.17 -18.44 7.31
CA THR A 278 -2.96 -19.24 7.58
C THR A 278 -3.32 -20.65 8.02
N PHE A 279 -2.71 -21.65 7.40
CA PHE A 279 -2.65 -23.02 7.90
C PHE A 279 -1.52 -23.08 8.92
N ARG A 280 -1.84 -22.92 10.19
CA ARG A 280 -0.89 -22.71 11.29
C ARG A 280 -0.02 -23.93 11.52
N LEU A 281 1.30 -23.75 11.56
CA LEU A 281 2.27 -24.83 11.77
C LEU A 281 2.14 -25.46 13.17
N ARG A 282 1.70 -24.68 14.17
CA ARG A 282 1.45 -25.18 15.53
C ARG A 282 0.28 -26.18 15.62
N ASP A 283 -0.58 -26.25 14.61
CA ASP A 283 -1.69 -27.20 14.53
C ASP A 283 -1.38 -28.31 13.53
N PRO A 284 -1.16 -29.56 13.99
CA PRO A 284 -0.88 -30.70 13.13
C PRO A 284 -1.94 -30.93 12.04
N PHE A 285 -3.20 -30.69 12.34
CA PHE A 285 -4.30 -30.86 11.39
C PHE A 285 -4.22 -29.82 10.26
N GLU A 286 -3.97 -28.56 10.58
CA GLU A 286 -3.81 -27.49 9.59
C GLU A 286 -2.54 -27.70 8.74
N THR A 287 -1.44 -28.18 9.36
CA THR A 287 -0.22 -28.55 8.62
C THR A 287 -0.45 -29.70 7.65
N GLN A 288 -1.26 -30.71 8.02
CA GLN A 288 -1.67 -31.78 7.10
C GLN A 288 -2.50 -31.23 5.92
N ARG A 289 -3.41 -30.29 6.19
CA ARG A 289 -4.15 -29.58 5.14
C ARG A 289 -3.20 -28.87 4.16
N ALA A 290 -2.21 -28.14 4.68
CA ALA A 290 -1.22 -27.44 3.86
C ALA A 290 -0.39 -28.40 2.99
N LEU A 291 0.03 -29.57 3.52
CA LEU A 291 0.72 -30.60 2.75
C LEU A 291 -0.16 -31.14 1.59
N LEU A 292 -1.43 -31.36 1.84
CA LEU A 292 -2.38 -31.79 0.81
C LEU A 292 -2.58 -30.72 -0.27
N VAL A 293 -2.68 -29.44 0.10
CA VAL A 293 -2.75 -28.30 -0.85
C VAL A 293 -1.47 -28.23 -1.68
N THR A 294 -0.31 -28.32 -1.05
CA THR A 294 1.01 -28.33 -1.74
C THR A 294 1.11 -29.46 -2.74
N ARG A 295 0.63 -30.65 -2.38
CA ARG A 295 0.61 -31.81 -3.28
C ARG A 295 -0.38 -31.60 -4.43
N ALA A 296 -1.56 -31.03 -4.20
CA ALA A 296 -2.54 -30.73 -5.23
C ALA A 296 -1.97 -29.73 -6.27
N LEU A 297 -1.34 -28.64 -5.82
CA LEU A 297 -0.69 -27.67 -6.71
C LEU A 297 0.34 -28.33 -7.63
N ARG A 298 1.10 -29.30 -7.12
CA ARG A 298 2.14 -29.99 -7.90
C ARG A 298 1.58 -30.98 -8.91
N SER A 299 0.50 -31.68 -8.57
CA SER A 299 0.01 -32.83 -9.33
C SER A 299 -1.21 -32.59 -10.19
N ALA A 300 -2.01 -31.57 -9.90
CA ALA A 300 -3.22 -31.28 -10.63
C ALA A 300 -2.95 -30.48 -11.92
N SER A 301 -3.86 -30.60 -12.88
CA SER A 301 -3.87 -29.81 -14.11
C SER A 301 -5.27 -29.37 -14.46
N ALA A 302 -5.41 -28.20 -15.06
CA ALA A 302 -6.66 -27.69 -15.60
C ALA A 302 -7.16 -28.52 -16.79
N SER A 303 -8.37 -28.25 -17.25
CA SER A 303 -9.02 -29.00 -18.33
C SER A 303 -8.28 -28.91 -19.67
N ASP A 304 -7.50 -27.86 -19.89
CA ASP A 304 -6.63 -27.66 -21.06
C ASP A 304 -5.24 -28.33 -20.92
N GLY A 305 -4.97 -28.95 -19.76
CA GLY A 305 -3.71 -29.58 -19.42
C GLY A 305 -2.68 -28.64 -18.74
N THR A 306 -2.99 -27.37 -18.52
CA THR A 306 -2.12 -26.42 -17.81
C THR A 306 -1.94 -26.88 -16.35
N PRO A 307 -0.69 -27.08 -15.86
CA PRO A 307 -0.45 -27.46 -14.46
C PRO A 307 -0.99 -26.42 -13.48
N ALA A 308 -1.59 -26.84 -12.37
CA ALA A 308 -2.09 -25.95 -11.33
C ALA A 308 -1.01 -25.03 -10.77
N LEU A 309 0.20 -25.54 -10.58
CA LEU A 309 1.34 -24.73 -10.16
C LEU A 309 1.68 -23.61 -11.15
N THR A 310 1.55 -23.86 -12.45
CA THR A 310 1.77 -22.84 -13.49
C THR A 310 0.69 -21.75 -13.41
N LEU A 311 -0.58 -22.12 -13.19
CA LEU A 311 -1.65 -21.14 -12.99
C LEU A 311 -1.40 -20.30 -11.73
N TRP A 312 -1.01 -20.92 -10.63
CA TRP A 312 -0.66 -20.23 -9.39
C TRP A 312 0.52 -19.27 -9.59
N GLN A 313 1.59 -19.70 -10.28
CA GLN A 313 2.76 -18.88 -10.57
C GLN A 313 2.44 -17.68 -11.46
N ARG A 314 1.54 -17.82 -12.43
CA ARG A 314 1.11 -16.72 -13.32
C ARG A 314 0.39 -15.58 -12.59
N ILE A 315 -0.09 -15.78 -11.37
CA ILE A 315 -0.60 -14.73 -10.49
C ILE A 315 0.49 -14.30 -9.49
N TYR A 316 1.15 -15.28 -8.86
CA TYR A 316 2.10 -15.02 -7.77
C TYR A 316 3.33 -14.24 -8.22
N GLU A 317 3.92 -14.56 -9.37
CA GLU A 317 5.15 -13.94 -9.86
C GLU A 317 4.97 -12.47 -10.27
N PRO A 318 3.99 -12.09 -11.11
CA PRO A 318 3.78 -10.69 -11.43
C PRO A 318 3.45 -9.84 -10.18
N THR A 319 2.62 -10.34 -9.28
CA THR A 319 2.29 -9.63 -8.04
C THR A 319 3.49 -9.54 -7.09
N THR A 320 4.45 -10.48 -7.15
CA THR A 320 5.73 -10.36 -6.44
C THR A 320 6.62 -9.25 -7.03
N PHE A 321 6.64 -9.11 -8.35
CA PHE A 321 7.34 -8.01 -9.01
C PHE A 321 6.72 -6.65 -8.69
N LEU A 322 5.39 -6.55 -8.66
CA LEU A 322 4.69 -5.28 -8.46
C LEU A 322 4.69 -4.85 -6.99
N VAL A 323 4.41 -5.76 -6.06
CA VAL A 323 4.21 -5.41 -4.63
C VAL A 323 5.27 -6.03 -3.72
N GLY A 324 5.69 -7.26 -3.98
CA GLY A 324 6.67 -7.96 -3.16
C GLY A 324 6.33 -9.42 -2.90
N LYS A 325 7.23 -10.12 -2.24
CA LYS A 325 7.07 -11.52 -1.82
C LYS A 325 6.29 -11.58 -0.50
N ALA A 326 5.48 -12.62 -0.32
CA ALA A 326 4.94 -12.93 1.01
C ALA A 326 6.05 -13.40 1.96
N ASP A 327 5.97 -13.04 3.24
CA ASP A 327 6.85 -13.50 4.31
C ASP A 327 6.32 -14.75 5.04
N ASP A 328 5.10 -15.16 4.72
CA ASP A 328 4.54 -16.44 5.14
C ASP A 328 5.18 -17.63 4.41
N LEU A 329 5.10 -18.82 5.02
CA LEU A 329 5.49 -20.07 4.37
C LEU A 329 4.51 -20.39 3.23
N SER A 330 5.03 -20.83 2.10
CA SER A 330 4.29 -21.04 0.86
C SER A 330 4.53 -22.42 0.26
N TYR A 331 4.03 -22.62 -0.96
CA TYR A 331 4.34 -23.80 -1.77
C TYR A 331 5.85 -24.09 -1.84
N PHE A 332 6.70 -23.07 -1.89
CA PHE A 332 8.15 -23.27 -2.09
C PHE A 332 8.79 -23.94 -0.87
N GLU A 333 8.51 -23.45 0.34
CA GLU A 333 9.07 -23.99 1.58
C GLU A 333 8.47 -25.36 1.90
N TYR A 334 7.12 -25.49 1.83
CA TYR A 334 6.43 -26.76 2.10
C TYR A 334 6.74 -27.82 1.07
N GLY A 335 6.84 -27.46 -0.23
CA GLY A 335 7.21 -28.37 -1.31
C GLY A 335 8.62 -28.95 -1.12
N ALA A 336 9.61 -28.08 -0.87
CA ALA A 336 10.99 -28.50 -0.66
C ALA A 336 11.16 -29.40 0.57
N LEU A 337 10.49 -29.04 1.69
CA LEU A 337 10.50 -29.86 2.90
C LEU A 337 9.76 -31.19 2.71
N SER A 338 8.61 -31.15 2.04
CA SER A 338 7.84 -32.37 1.73
C SER A 338 8.69 -33.37 0.92
N ASP A 339 9.41 -32.89 -0.09
CA ASP A 339 10.30 -33.73 -0.90
C ASP A 339 11.43 -34.33 -0.08
N THR A 340 11.99 -33.54 0.82
CA THR A 340 13.10 -33.98 1.68
C THR A 340 12.66 -35.05 2.68
N VAL A 341 11.47 -34.89 3.27
CA VAL A 341 11.01 -35.74 4.38
C VAL A 341 10.22 -36.95 3.89
N PHE A 342 9.28 -36.74 2.97
CA PHE A 342 8.39 -37.80 2.49
C PHE A 342 8.85 -38.40 1.14
N GLY A 343 9.63 -37.66 0.37
CA GLY A 343 9.97 -37.98 -1.04
C GLY A 343 8.98 -37.35 -2.03
N ALA A 344 9.50 -36.94 -3.20
CA ALA A 344 8.74 -36.21 -4.21
C ALA A 344 7.47 -36.93 -4.70
N ASP A 345 7.52 -38.27 -4.80
CA ASP A 345 6.44 -39.13 -5.29
C ASP A 345 5.71 -39.88 -4.16
N ALA A 346 5.86 -39.47 -2.89
CA ALA A 346 5.22 -40.13 -1.76
C ALA A 346 3.69 -40.20 -1.93
N PRO A 347 3.02 -41.30 -1.58
CA PRO A 347 1.56 -41.39 -1.61
C PRO A 347 0.95 -40.43 -0.58
N LEU A 348 -0.30 -39.94 -0.82
CA LEU A 348 -0.98 -39.01 0.10
C LEU A 348 -1.05 -39.53 1.54
N THR A 349 -1.20 -40.83 1.73
CA THR A 349 -1.25 -41.48 3.04
C THR A 349 0.05 -41.33 3.85
N ALA A 350 1.19 -41.07 3.21
CA ALA A 350 2.46 -40.82 3.90
C ALA A 350 2.40 -39.58 4.78
N PHE A 351 1.58 -38.57 4.47
CA PHE A 351 1.37 -37.38 5.30
C PHE A 351 0.67 -37.70 6.64
N GLY A 352 0.14 -38.90 6.80
CA GLY A 352 -0.40 -39.44 8.05
C GLY A 352 0.59 -40.34 8.81
N ASP A 353 1.79 -40.62 8.28
CA ASP A 353 2.81 -41.38 9.01
C ASP A 353 3.35 -40.55 10.18
N PRO A 354 3.18 -40.98 11.42
CA PRO A 354 3.52 -40.13 12.57
C PRO A 354 5.02 -39.83 12.70
N VAL A 355 5.91 -40.68 12.17
CA VAL A 355 7.36 -40.45 12.24
C VAL A 355 7.80 -39.44 11.18
N LEU A 356 7.37 -39.62 9.97
CA LEU A 356 7.68 -38.69 8.86
C LEU A 356 7.02 -37.33 9.11
N PHE A 357 5.78 -37.31 9.58
CA PHE A 357 5.06 -36.08 9.87
C PHE A 357 5.73 -35.29 11.00
N GLN A 358 6.17 -35.94 12.07
CA GLN A 358 6.93 -35.27 13.14
C GLN A 358 8.26 -34.70 12.60
N ALA A 359 8.97 -35.45 11.76
CA ALA A 359 10.19 -34.95 11.11
C ALA A 359 9.93 -33.72 10.23
N PHE A 360 8.77 -33.66 9.57
CA PHE A 360 8.35 -32.47 8.81
C PHE A 360 8.09 -31.27 9.74
N LEU A 361 7.35 -31.47 10.83
CA LEU A 361 7.09 -30.41 11.81
C LEU A 361 8.38 -29.86 12.42
N ASP A 362 9.31 -30.75 12.84
CA ASP A 362 10.60 -30.36 13.40
C ASP A 362 11.42 -29.53 12.40
N ALA A 363 11.43 -29.91 11.13
CA ALA A 363 12.13 -29.18 10.08
C ALA A 363 11.45 -27.83 9.79
N ALA A 364 10.11 -27.78 9.68
CA ALA A 364 9.35 -26.56 9.41
C ALA A 364 9.46 -25.53 10.56
N GLN A 365 9.62 -26.00 11.83
CA GLN A 365 9.85 -25.11 12.95
C GLN A 365 11.15 -24.32 12.84
N THR A 366 12.14 -24.79 12.09
CA THR A 366 13.41 -24.07 11.88
C THR A 366 13.28 -22.91 10.89
N LEU A 367 12.20 -22.85 10.10
CA LEU A 367 11.95 -21.75 9.18
C LEU A 367 11.53 -20.48 9.94
N PRO A 368 11.80 -19.29 9.39
CA PRO A 368 11.42 -18.03 10.04
C PRO A 368 9.89 -17.88 10.12
N PRO A 369 9.36 -17.22 11.15
CA PRO A 369 7.98 -16.76 11.17
C PRO A 369 7.79 -15.55 10.22
N PRO A 370 6.54 -15.16 9.88
CA PRO A 370 6.29 -13.90 9.21
C PRO A 370 6.75 -12.73 10.09
N GLN A 371 7.18 -11.63 9.44
CA GLN A 371 7.68 -10.44 10.13
C GLN A 371 6.57 -9.40 10.36
N ILE A 372 5.42 -9.59 9.73
CA ILE A 372 4.22 -8.76 9.87
C ILE A 372 3.08 -9.67 10.33
N ASN A 373 2.43 -9.28 11.44
CA ASN A 373 1.27 -10.01 11.93
C ASN A 373 -0.01 -9.47 11.28
N SER A 374 -0.67 -10.30 10.48
CA SER A 374 -1.99 -10.01 9.87
C SER A 374 -3.12 -10.89 10.43
N MET A 375 -2.90 -11.54 11.57
CA MET A 375 -3.84 -12.46 12.22
C MET A 375 -4.22 -11.97 13.61
N TRP A 376 -5.36 -12.43 14.09
CA TRP A 376 -5.72 -12.28 15.51
C TRP A 376 -4.84 -13.19 16.39
N VAL A 377 -4.07 -12.59 17.31
CA VAL A 377 -3.23 -13.29 18.27
C VAL A 377 -3.57 -12.83 19.69
N TRP A 378 -3.84 -13.77 20.60
CA TRP A 378 -4.10 -13.43 21.99
C TRP A 378 -2.85 -12.91 22.69
N ILE A 379 -2.98 -11.95 23.61
CA ILE A 379 -1.88 -11.36 24.39
C ILE A 379 -1.04 -12.42 25.11
N SER A 380 -1.65 -13.53 25.51
CA SER A 380 -1.00 -14.65 26.20
C SER A 380 -0.23 -15.59 25.28
N GLU A 381 -0.32 -15.43 23.97
CA GLU A 381 0.32 -16.30 22.99
C GLU A 381 1.67 -15.74 22.55
N ASP A 382 2.60 -16.66 22.25
CA ASP A 382 3.81 -16.36 21.51
C ASP A 382 3.43 -16.09 20.06
N GLU A 383 3.69 -14.89 19.57
CA GLU A 383 3.25 -14.41 18.27
C GLU A 383 3.91 -15.18 17.12
N ASP A 384 5.22 -15.42 17.20
CA ASP A 384 5.96 -16.18 16.20
C ASP A 384 5.41 -17.60 16.01
N GLN A 385 5.00 -18.23 17.13
CA GLN A 385 4.40 -19.57 17.09
C GLN A 385 2.94 -19.54 16.62
N ALA A 386 2.24 -18.44 16.89
CA ALA A 386 0.83 -18.30 16.53
C ALA A 386 0.63 -18.03 15.04
N THR A 387 1.50 -17.22 14.45
CA THR A 387 1.38 -16.72 13.06
C THR A 387 2.10 -17.60 12.04
N LYS A 388 3.16 -18.32 12.45
CA LYS A 388 3.91 -19.20 11.54
C LYS A 388 3.02 -20.27 10.92
N GLY A 389 2.97 -20.30 9.59
CA GLY A 389 2.21 -21.29 8.85
C GLY A 389 2.23 -21.08 7.34
N PHE A 390 1.54 -21.96 6.63
CA PHE A 390 1.41 -21.91 5.18
C PHE A 390 0.26 -21.01 4.79
N ARG A 391 0.44 -20.17 3.76
CA ARG A 391 -0.65 -19.48 3.06
C ARG A 391 -0.67 -19.85 1.58
N PHE A 392 -1.89 -19.99 1.02
CA PHE A 392 -2.05 -20.40 -0.37
C PHE A 392 -1.61 -19.31 -1.35
N MET A 393 -2.02 -18.07 -1.11
CA MET A 393 -1.63 -16.89 -1.88
C MET A 393 -1.35 -15.74 -0.90
N GLY A 394 -0.33 -15.92 -0.04
CA GLY A 394 -0.04 -15.05 1.11
C GLY A 394 0.05 -13.56 0.76
N GLN A 395 -0.41 -12.71 1.68
CA GLN A 395 -0.29 -11.26 1.57
C GLN A 395 1.18 -10.86 1.48
N ARG A 396 1.46 -9.73 0.84
CA ARG A 396 2.82 -9.32 0.49
C ARG A 396 3.49 -8.61 1.67
N PHE A 397 4.77 -8.93 1.89
CA PHE A 397 5.61 -8.19 2.82
C PHE A 397 5.97 -6.83 2.23
N THR A 398 5.67 -5.76 2.95
CA THR A 398 6.08 -4.41 2.61
C THR A 398 6.85 -3.77 3.77
N ILE A 399 7.86 -2.95 3.47
CA ILE A 399 8.77 -2.40 4.47
C ILE A 399 8.09 -1.40 5.41
N ASP A 400 7.10 -0.66 4.92
CA ASP A 400 6.26 0.25 5.70
C ASP A 400 5.39 -0.50 6.71
N ALA A 401 4.72 -1.58 6.28
CA ALA A 401 3.93 -2.42 7.19
C ALA A 401 4.82 -3.09 8.25
N TYR A 402 6.06 -3.48 7.90
CA TYR A 402 7.05 -3.93 8.89
C TYR A 402 7.39 -2.82 9.91
N VAL A 403 7.63 -1.59 9.46
CA VAL A 403 7.88 -0.46 10.36
C VAL A 403 6.68 -0.22 11.27
N PHE A 404 5.46 -0.25 10.75
CA PHE A 404 4.25 -0.09 11.55
C PHE A 404 4.12 -1.17 12.62
N GLU A 405 4.37 -2.44 12.28
CA GLU A 405 4.39 -3.55 13.25
C GLU A 405 5.42 -3.31 14.37
N GLN A 406 6.60 -2.75 14.04
CA GLN A 406 7.62 -2.44 15.03
C GLN A 406 7.26 -1.21 15.90
N MET A 407 6.35 -0.36 15.46
CA MET A 407 5.98 0.89 16.12
C MET A 407 4.65 0.83 16.89
N ILE A 408 3.98 -0.32 16.94
CA ILE A 408 2.75 -0.54 17.71
C ILE A 408 2.96 -1.48 18.88
N TRP A 409 1.91 -1.71 19.67
CA TRP A 409 1.86 -2.76 20.69
C TRP A 409 2.03 -4.16 20.00
N ARG A 410 2.95 -4.95 20.39
CA ARG A 410 3.68 -5.27 21.63
C ARG A 410 5.09 -4.62 21.74
N ASN A 411 5.55 -3.95 20.72
CA ASN A 411 6.87 -3.36 20.67
C ASN A 411 6.91 -1.98 21.34
N VAL A 412 5.86 -1.19 21.20
CA VAL A 412 5.72 0.19 21.71
C VAL A 412 4.50 0.33 22.60
N GLY A 413 4.67 0.93 23.77
CA GLY A 413 3.67 1.05 24.82
C GLY A 413 3.81 0.02 25.92
N THR A 414 2.79 -0.09 26.77
CA THR A 414 2.66 -1.07 27.84
C THR A 414 1.28 -1.71 27.80
N ILE A 415 1.00 -2.74 28.62
CA ILE A 415 -0.33 -3.34 28.70
C ILE A 415 -1.40 -2.36 29.19
N ASP A 416 -0.99 -1.38 30.00
CA ASP A 416 -1.89 -0.35 30.56
C ASP A 416 -1.99 0.89 29.65
N ASP A 417 -1.06 1.07 28.74
CA ASP A 417 -0.97 2.18 27.79
C ASP A 417 -0.39 1.69 26.46
N PRO A 418 -1.15 0.87 25.69
CA PRO A 418 -0.69 0.31 24.43
C PRO A 418 -0.78 1.32 23.29
N ARG A 419 0.26 1.40 22.45
CA ARG A 419 0.16 2.12 21.19
C ARG A 419 -0.58 1.24 20.17
N GLY A 420 -1.89 1.40 20.07
CA GLY A 420 -2.74 0.48 19.31
C GLY A 420 -2.77 0.71 17.79
N LEU A 421 -2.39 1.93 17.33
CA LEU A 421 -2.27 2.27 15.90
C LEU A 421 -0.94 2.99 15.66
N PRO A 422 -0.31 2.80 14.49
CA PRO A 422 0.84 3.59 14.05
C PRO A 422 0.38 4.97 13.53
N ARG A 423 1.34 5.74 12.98
CA ARG A 423 1.12 6.91 12.12
C ARG A 423 1.89 6.71 10.83
N ALA A 424 1.41 7.24 9.70
CA ALA A 424 2.19 7.23 8.47
C ALA A 424 3.56 7.90 8.64
N LEU A 425 3.61 8.93 9.46
CA LEU A 425 4.84 9.61 9.85
C LEU A 425 5.89 8.68 10.50
N ASP A 426 5.50 7.55 11.12
CA ASP A 426 6.45 6.57 11.66
C ASP A 426 7.36 6.02 10.55
N PHE A 427 6.79 5.73 9.39
CA PHE A 427 7.53 5.22 8.26
C PHE A 427 8.53 6.27 7.72
N PHE A 428 8.11 7.51 7.53
CA PHE A 428 8.99 8.59 7.07
C PHE A 428 10.04 8.97 8.11
N ALA A 429 9.72 8.92 9.40
CA ALA A 429 10.70 9.04 10.48
C ALA A 429 11.72 7.89 10.40
N ALA A 430 11.28 6.66 10.19
CA ALA A 430 12.17 5.50 10.02
C ALA A 430 13.07 5.62 8.78
N MET A 431 12.59 6.21 7.68
CA MET A 431 13.38 6.53 6.49
C MET A 431 14.42 7.64 6.69
N GLY A 432 14.45 8.29 7.86
CA GLY A 432 15.48 9.27 8.24
C GLY A 432 14.98 10.71 8.35
N SER A 433 13.70 11.02 8.14
CA SER A 433 13.16 12.37 8.32
C SER A 433 13.11 12.77 9.80
N ASP A 434 13.97 13.72 10.18
CA ASP A 434 13.93 14.30 11.54
C ASP A 434 12.73 15.24 11.73
N GLU A 435 12.20 15.82 10.65
CA GLU A 435 10.98 16.62 10.71
C GLU A 435 9.77 15.77 11.01
N ALA A 436 9.63 14.58 10.38
CA ALA A 436 8.58 13.62 10.71
C ALA A 436 8.63 13.19 12.19
N LEU A 437 9.84 12.90 12.70
CA LEU A 437 10.03 12.57 14.11
C LEU A 437 9.67 13.75 15.04
N GLY A 438 10.00 14.98 14.65
CA GLY A 438 9.62 16.20 15.38
C GLY A 438 8.11 16.43 15.41
N ILE A 439 7.40 16.10 14.34
CA ILE A 439 5.93 16.16 14.29
C ILE A 439 5.33 15.11 15.23
N LEU A 440 5.80 13.85 15.18
CA LEU A 440 5.37 12.78 16.11
C LEU A 440 5.57 13.17 17.58
N ASP A 441 6.69 13.84 17.91
CA ASP A 441 6.93 14.40 19.24
C ASP A 441 5.89 15.46 19.61
N SER A 442 5.57 16.38 18.71
CA SER A 442 4.56 17.43 18.92
C SER A 442 3.13 16.88 19.06
N MET A 443 2.84 15.73 18.45
CA MET A 443 1.59 14.98 18.59
C MET A 443 1.53 14.18 19.90
N GLY A 444 2.65 14.08 20.64
CA GLY A 444 2.75 13.33 21.88
C GLY A 444 3.03 11.84 21.72
N GLU A 445 3.28 11.34 20.49
CA GLU A 445 3.47 9.90 20.22
C GLU A 445 4.69 9.32 20.98
N ARG A 446 5.70 10.12 21.27
CA ARG A 446 6.92 9.70 21.99
C ARG A 446 6.72 9.43 23.49
N HIS A 447 5.53 9.68 24.06
CA HIS A 447 5.24 9.33 25.45
C HIS A 447 5.13 7.82 25.68
N TYR A 448 4.78 7.05 24.64
CA TYR A 448 4.67 5.61 24.73
C TYR A 448 6.02 4.94 25.09
N ALA A 449 5.97 3.99 26.00
CA ALA A 449 7.16 3.24 26.43
C ALA A 449 7.84 2.58 25.21
N ASN A 450 9.16 2.57 25.18
CA ASN A 450 10.01 2.01 24.13
C ASN A 450 9.93 2.72 22.74
N PHE A 451 9.15 3.78 22.55
CA PHE A 451 9.03 4.46 21.26
C PHE A 451 10.41 4.83 20.67
N ASP A 452 11.22 5.58 21.42
CA ASP A 452 12.54 6.02 20.95
C ASP A 452 13.50 4.86 20.68
N THR A 453 13.41 3.79 21.47
CA THR A 453 14.25 2.59 21.27
C THR A 453 13.90 1.88 19.98
N GLN A 454 12.61 1.69 19.71
CA GLN A 454 12.16 1.02 18.49
C GLN A 454 12.36 1.91 17.27
N MET A 455 12.06 3.20 17.35
CA MET A 455 12.32 4.15 16.25
C MET A 455 13.81 4.17 15.88
N THR A 456 14.71 4.20 16.86
CA THR A 456 16.16 4.11 16.60
C THR A 456 16.51 2.82 15.87
N ARG A 457 15.96 1.69 16.32
CA ARG A 457 16.20 0.38 15.71
C ARG A 457 15.74 0.32 14.26
N VAL A 458 14.51 0.76 13.95
CA VAL A 458 14.00 0.72 12.58
C VAL A 458 14.74 1.70 11.67
N ARG A 459 15.15 2.89 12.17
CA ARG A 459 16.01 3.83 11.45
C ARG A 459 17.37 3.20 11.07
N GLU A 460 18.03 2.51 12.01
CA GLU A 460 19.29 1.81 11.76
C GLU A 460 19.12 0.70 10.72
N GLN A 461 18.02 -0.06 10.79
CA GLN A 461 17.71 -1.12 9.83
C GLN A 461 17.48 -0.56 8.42
N LEU A 462 16.68 0.50 8.26
CA LEU A 462 16.42 1.09 6.95
C LEU A 462 17.67 1.78 6.37
N ALA A 463 18.47 2.45 7.22
CA ALA A 463 19.72 3.08 6.80
C ALA A 463 20.80 2.07 6.34
N ALA A 464 20.70 0.82 6.78
CA ALA A 464 21.59 -0.25 6.37
C ALA A 464 21.20 -0.91 5.03
N LEU A 465 20.03 -0.58 4.46
CA LEU A 465 19.58 -1.12 3.19
C LEU A 465 20.35 -0.50 2.02
N GLU A 466 20.89 -1.34 1.16
CA GLU A 466 21.56 -0.93 -0.07
C GLU A 466 20.53 -0.64 -1.18
N THR A 467 20.96 0.03 -2.25
CA THR A 467 20.11 0.37 -3.40
C THR A 467 19.39 -0.85 -3.97
N ASP A 468 20.07 -2.00 -4.11
CA ASP A 468 19.47 -3.24 -4.62
C ASP A 468 18.32 -3.75 -3.75
N SER A 469 18.35 -3.49 -2.43
CA SER A 469 17.24 -3.80 -1.53
C SER A 469 16.05 -2.86 -1.76
N TRP A 470 16.30 -1.56 -1.93
CA TRP A 470 15.26 -0.58 -2.21
C TRP A 470 14.63 -0.72 -3.60
N THR A 471 15.33 -1.34 -4.54
CA THR A 471 14.87 -1.47 -5.93
C THR A 471 14.51 -2.92 -6.31
N GLN A 472 14.22 -3.76 -5.32
CA GLN A 472 13.96 -5.19 -5.53
C GLN A 472 12.60 -5.48 -6.22
N ASN A 473 11.65 -4.56 -6.17
CA ASN A 473 10.35 -4.60 -6.85
C ASN A 473 9.79 -3.18 -6.99
N VAL A 474 8.67 -3.02 -7.68
CA VAL A 474 8.07 -1.70 -7.98
C VAL A 474 7.65 -0.97 -6.70
N TYR A 475 7.00 -1.64 -5.74
CA TYR A 475 6.58 -1.05 -4.47
C TYR A 475 7.75 -0.42 -3.69
N TRP A 476 8.83 -1.17 -3.50
CA TRP A 476 10.01 -0.68 -2.80
C TRP A 476 10.74 0.42 -3.57
N ALA A 477 10.79 0.31 -4.91
CA ALA A 477 11.39 1.33 -5.77
C ALA A 477 10.58 2.65 -5.75
N TRP A 478 9.25 2.58 -5.57
CA TRP A 478 8.42 3.77 -5.37
C TRP A 478 8.79 4.46 -4.04
N LEU A 479 8.84 3.73 -2.94
CA LEU A 479 9.30 4.28 -1.65
C LEU A 479 10.71 4.86 -1.73
N TYR A 480 11.60 4.23 -2.51
CA TYR A 480 12.93 4.75 -2.80
C TYR A 480 12.90 6.08 -3.56
N ALA A 481 11.94 6.27 -4.46
CA ALA A 481 11.77 7.53 -5.19
C ALA A 481 11.30 8.69 -4.27
N LEU A 482 10.69 8.40 -3.12
CA LEU A 482 10.28 9.42 -2.14
C LEU A 482 11.44 9.90 -1.25
N GLN A 483 12.55 9.16 -1.14
CA GLN A 483 13.67 9.55 -0.26
C GLN A 483 14.24 10.95 -0.57
N PRO A 484 14.58 11.31 -1.83
CA PRO A 484 15.10 12.64 -2.12
C PRO A 484 14.09 13.77 -1.87
N ILE A 485 12.79 13.46 -1.77
CA ILE A 485 11.76 14.44 -1.40
C ILE A 485 11.90 14.81 0.08
N ILE A 486 12.00 13.84 0.97
CA ILE A 486 12.06 14.06 2.41
C ILE A 486 13.45 14.45 2.93
N GLU A 487 14.50 14.43 2.09
CA GLU A 487 15.86 14.85 2.45
C GLU A 487 15.95 16.36 2.68
N VAL A 488 16.66 16.75 3.73
CA VAL A 488 16.92 18.17 4.03
C VAL A 488 17.77 18.79 2.92
N LYS A 489 17.26 19.83 2.27
CA LYS A 489 17.94 20.54 1.19
C LYS A 489 19.03 21.45 1.76
N ASP A 490 20.23 21.38 1.18
CA ASP A 490 21.40 22.18 1.56
C ASP A 490 21.59 23.41 0.65
N GLN A 491 22.76 24.05 0.74
CA GLN A 491 23.11 25.27 -0.02
C GLN A 491 23.11 25.10 -1.55
N ARG A 492 22.93 23.90 -2.08
CA ARG A 492 22.83 23.63 -3.52
C ARG A 492 21.46 23.95 -4.08
N PHE A 493 20.48 24.15 -3.21
CA PHE A 493 19.08 24.37 -3.55
C PHE A 493 18.62 25.81 -3.22
N PRO A 494 17.54 26.32 -3.83
CA PRO A 494 16.94 27.60 -3.53
C PRO A 494 16.61 27.82 -2.05
N GLU A 495 16.59 29.07 -1.60
CA GLU A 495 16.38 29.46 -0.22
C GLU A 495 15.08 28.94 0.36
N PHE A 496 13.97 28.98 -0.42
CA PHE A 496 12.67 28.50 0.02
C PHE A 496 12.69 26.99 0.34
N MET A 497 13.45 26.19 -0.43
CA MET A 497 13.55 24.74 -0.21
C MET A 497 14.34 24.36 1.06
N ARG A 498 15.12 25.28 1.60
CA ARG A 498 15.92 25.08 2.83
C ARG A 498 15.17 25.44 4.12
N THR A 499 13.90 25.89 4.01
CA THR A 499 13.08 26.24 5.16
C THR A 499 12.41 25.00 5.78
N GLN A 500 12.10 25.05 7.09
CA GLN A 500 11.29 24.03 7.74
C GLN A 500 9.88 23.91 7.11
N ALA A 501 9.33 25.04 6.68
CA ALA A 501 8.03 25.05 5.98
C ALA A 501 8.07 24.19 4.71
N TRP A 502 9.18 24.26 3.93
CA TRP A 502 9.35 23.42 2.74
C TRP A 502 9.54 21.94 3.10
N GLN A 503 10.31 21.62 4.13
CA GLN A 503 10.47 20.24 4.61
C GLN A 503 9.11 19.61 4.97
N ARG A 504 8.19 20.36 5.61
CA ARG A 504 6.83 19.91 5.89
C ARG A 504 5.97 19.79 4.63
N ARG A 505 6.14 20.69 3.68
CA ARG A 505 5.47 20.58 2.37
C ARG A 505 5.95 19.33 1.62
N GLU A 506 7.25 19.07 1.58
CA GLU A 506 7.78 17.85 0.96
C GLU A 506 7.34 16.58 1.70
N LEU A 507 7.22 16.64 3.02
CA LEU A 507 6.65 15.54 3.80
C LEU A 507 5.17 15.31 3.44
N ASN A 508 4.39 16.38 3.21
CA ASN A 508 3.01 16.28 2.70
C ASN A 508 2.96 15.65 1.31
N THR A 509 3.87 16.01 0.41
CA THR A 509 4.03 15.39 -0.92
C THR A 509 4.32 13.89 -0.80
N ALA A 510 5.28 13.51 0.08
CA ALA A 510 5.65 12.12 0.28
C ALA A 510 4.51 11.29 0.88
N LEU A 511 3.76 11.85 1.85
CA LEU A 511 2.57 11.24 2.43
C LEU A 511 1.45 11.09 1.40
N GLY A 512 1.20 12.10 0.57
CA GLY A 512 0.20 12.02 -0.51
C GLY A 512 0.52 10.89 -1.49
N SER A 513 1.74 10.84 -2.02
CA SER A 513 2.16 9.77 -2.93
C SER A 513 2.22 8.39 -2.24
N TYR A 514 2.53 8.34 -0.95
CA TYR A 514 2.46 7.12 -0.17
C TYR A 514 1.02 6.63 -0.01
N THR A 515 0.07 7.52 0.22
CA THR A 515 -1.37 7.19 0.26
C THR A 515 -1.82 6.57 -1.06
N GLU A 516 -1.39 7.13 -2.20
CA GLU A 516 -1.65 6.55 -3.54
C GLU A 516 -1.05 5.15 -3.67
N LEU A 517 0.20 4.94 -3.26
CA LEU A 517 0.83 3.63 -3.27
C LEU A 517 0.06 2.61 -2.42
N LYS A 518 -0.42 3.01 -1.24
CA LYS A 518 -1.24 2.15 -0.37
C LYS A 518 -2.61 1.85 -0.99
N HIS A 519 -3.23 2.85 -1.59
CA HIS A 519 -4.48 2.70 -2.32
C HIS A 519 -4.33 1.70 -3.48
N ASP A 520 -3.34 1.85 -4.36
CA ASP A 520 -3.12 0.99 -5.52
C ASP A 520 -2.82 -0.45 -5.12
N THR A 521 -2.14 -0.63 -4.01
CA THR A 521 -1.75 -1.94 -3.50
C THR A 521 -2.74 -2.52 -2.49
N ILE A 522 -3.78 -1.77 -2.13
CA ILE A 522 -5.02 -2.31 -1.54
C ILE A 522 -5.73 -3.19 -2.54
N LEU A 523 -5.62 -2.83 -3.76
CA LEU A 523 -5.95 -3.43 -5.03
C LEU A 523 -6.58 -2.42 -6.05
N TYR A 524 -5.90 -1.37 -6.57
CA TYR A 524 -5.97 -0.67 -7.86
C TYR A 524 -7.19 0.14 -8.36
N ALA A 525 -7.01 1.40 -8.82
CA ALA A 525 -8.03 2.25 -9.48
C ALA A 525 -7.59 3.00 -10.77
N LYS A 526 -8.32 3.89 -11.36
CA LYS A 526 -8.37 4.37 -12.76
C LYS A 526 -8.66 5.87 -12.98
N GLN A 527 -8.70 6.56 -14.07
CA GLN A 527 -8.35 7.02 -15.40
C GLN A 527 -9.14 8.21 -15.96
N VAL A 528 -8.98 8.85 -17.09
CA VAL A 528 -9.04 9.06 -18.54
C VAL A 528 -9.08 10.51 -19.08
N MET A 529 -8.69 10.84 -20.19
CA MET A 529 -8.38 11.56 -21.42
C MET A 529 -9.19 12.86 -21.82
N ALA A 530 -8.79 13.83 -22.50
CA ALA A 530 -7.88 14.57 -23.33
C ALA A 530 -8.43 15.78 -24.10
N GLU A 531 -7.52 16.63 -24.61
CA GLU A 531 -7.50 17.51 -25.81
C GLU A 531 -8.20 18.90 -25.76
N MET A 532 -7.78 19.96 -26.46
CA MET A 532 -6.67 20.37 -27.30
C MET A 532 -6.70 21.90 -27.64
N GLY A 533 -5.52 22.49 -27.93
CA GLY A 533 -5.29 23.41 -29.05
C GLY A 533 -5.45 24.93 -28.91
N GLY A 534 -4.37 25.69 -29.10
CA GLY A 534 -4.36 27.15 -29.29
C GLY A 534 -3.11 27.65 -30.00
N GLY A 535 -3.13 28.85 -30.55
CA GLY A 535 -2.09 29.46 -31.38
C GLY A 535 -1.06 30.28 -30.59
N PRO A 536 -0.03 30.87 -31.27
CA PRO A 536 1.16 31.42 -30.61
C PRO A 536 0.91 32.75 -29.90
N MET A 537 1.31 32.85 -28.64
CA MET A 537 1.46 34.08 -27.84
C MET A 537 2.81 34.08 -27.12
N GLU A 538 3.32 35.26 -26.72
CA GLU A 538 4.47 35.32 -25.82
C GLU A 538 4.12 34.60 -24.48
N LEU A 539 4.84 33.51 -24.20
CA LEU A 539 4.57 32.67 -23.07
C LEU A 539 5.29 33.17 -21.79
N PRO A 540 4.63 33.15 -20.63
CA PRO A 540 5.29 33.44 -19.38
C PRO A 540 6.36 32.39 -19.08
N ARG A 541 7.45 32.80 -18.42
CA ARG A 541 8.56 31.88 -18.07
C ARG A 541 8.24 31.19 -16.76
N GLY A 542 7.80 29.93 -16.84
CA GLY A 542 7.60 29.04 -15.71
C GLY A 542 8.91 28.46 -15.15
N TYR A 543 8.81 27.50 -14.23
CA TYR A 543 9.94 26.88 -13.52
C TYR A 543 9.58 25.44 -13.13
N VAL A 544 10.57 24.55 -13.07
CA VAL A 544 10.41 23.18 -12.59
C VAL A 544 10.87 23.10 -11.14
N GLU A 545 10.18 22.36 -10.29
CA GLU A 545 10.60 22.12 -8.91
C GLU A 545 12.05 21.62 -8.88
N PRO A 546 12.98 22.29 -8.15
CA PRO A 546 14.39 21.98 -8.24
C PRO A 546 14.77 20.70 -7.47
N ASN A 547 14.19 19.57 -7.83
CA ASN A 547 14.49 18.26 -7.25
C ASN A 547 14.82 17.21 -8.34
N PRO A 548 15.92 17.39 -9.10
CA PRO A 548 16.23 16.51 -10.23
C PRO A 548 16.49 15.06 -9.80
N GLU A 549 16.86 14.80 -8.54
CA GLU A 549 17.04 13.44 -8.04
C GLU A 549 15.71 12.70 -7.86
N ALA A 550 14.66 13.39 -7.40
CA ALA A 550 13.31 12.81 -7.37
C ALA A 550 12.83 12.44 -8.78
N PHE A 551 13.03 13.32 -9.76
CA PHE A 551 12.70 13.01 -11.16
C PHE A 551 13.55 11.87 -11.72
N ALA A 552 14.85 11.78 -11.39
CA ALA A 552 15.70 10.68 -11.83
C ALA A 552 15.23 9.32 -11.29
N ARG A 553 14.81 9.28 -10.02
CA ARG A 553 14.31 8.05 -9.40
C ARG A 553 12.93 7.67 -9.92
N LEU A 554 12.05 8.64 -10.16
CA LEU A 554 10.74 8.40 -10.78
C LEU A 554 10.89 7.91 -12.24
N GLN A 555 11.82 8.47 -13.01
CA GLN A 555 12.16 7.98 -14.34
C GLN A 555 12.59 6.50 -14.30
N ALA A 556 13.53 6.16 -13.42
CA ALA A 556 14.05 4.79 -13.29
C ALA A 556 12.96 3.81 -12.82
N LEU A 557 12.04 4.26 -11.97
CA LEU A 557 10.87 3.50 -11.51
C LEU A 557 9.91 3.19 -12.67
N ALA A 558 9.59 4.18 -13.50
CA ALA A 558 8.74 4.00 -14.68
C ALA A 558 9.40 3.08 -15.73
N GLU A 559 10.71 3.22 -15.97
CA GLU A 559 11.49 2.35 -16.85
C GLU A 559 11.52 0.90 -16.32
N MET A 560 11.71 0.69 -15.01
CA MET A 560 11.66 -0.62 -14.37
C MET A 560 10.28 -1.26 -14.48
N THR A 561 9.21 -0.51 -14.24
CA THR A 561 7.83 -0.99 -14.38
C THR A 561 7.58 -1.47 -15.81
N ARG A 562 7.92 -0.65 -16.80
CA ARG A 562 7.80 -0.97 -18.21
C ARG A 562 8.58 -2.22 -18.61
N GLN A 563 9.86 -2.30 -18.24
CA GLN A 563 10.71 -3.43 -18.60
C GLN A 563 10.26 -4.72 -17.92
N GLY A 564 9.86 -4.66 -16.65
CA GLY A 564 9.37 -5.83 -15.92
C GLY A 564 8.08 -6.42 -16.49
N LEU A 565 7.20 -5.58 -17.05
CA LEU A 565 6.01 -6.04 -17.78
C LEU A 565 6.37 -6.67 -19.13
N VAL A 566 7.35 -6.10 -19.87
CA VAL A 566 7.89 -6.71 -21.11
C VAL A 566 8.42 -8.10 -20.84
N ASP A 567 9.29 -8.26 -19.83
CA ASP A 567 9.96 -9.51 -19.51
C ASP A 567 8.98 -10.65 -19.15
N ARG A 568 7.77 -10.28 -18.72
CA ARG A 568 6.68 -11.21 -18.37
C ARG A 568 5.63 -11.38 -19.47
N GLY A 569 5.78 -10.67 -20.60
CA GLY A 569 4.80 -10.69 -21.69
C GLY A 569 3.44 -10.12 -21.30
N LEU A 570 3.42 -9.18 -20.34
CA LEU A 570 2.22 -8.55 -19.78
C LEU A 570 2.00 -7.12 -20.28
N LEU A 571 2.98 -6.52 -20.97
CA LEU A 571 2.89 -5.18 -21.52
C LEU A 571 2.12 -5.16 -22.84
N ASN A 572 1.01 -4.45 -22.92
CA ASN A 572 0.30 -4.16 -24.17
C ASN A 572 0.80 -2.85 -24.81
N GLU A 573 0.38 -2.56 -26.06
CA GLU A 573 0.84 -1.38 -26.80
C GLU A 573 0.41 -0.06 -26.15
N THR A 574 -0.79 -0.01 -25.56
CA THR A 574 -1.31 1.20 -24.89
C THR A 574 -0.53 1.50 -23.60
N MET A 575 -0.34 0.50 -22.74
CA MET A 575 0.50 0.62 -21.52
C MET A 575 1.92 1.06 -21.87
N ALA A 576 2.51 0.47 -22.93
CA ALA A 576 3.85 0.83 -23.40
C ALA A 576 3.93 2.30 -23.78
N GLY A 577 2.99 2.78 -24.59
CA GLY A 577 2.94 4.18 -25.04
C GLY A 577 2.78 5.16 -23.88
N ASN A 578 1.93 4.84 -22.92
CA ASN A 578 1.70 5.70 -21.75
C ASN A 578 2.94 5.79 -20.84
N LEU A 579 3.59 4.67 -20.56
CA LEU A 579 4.84 4.66 -19.78
C LEU A 579 5.98 5.36 -20.53
N ASP A 580 6.09 5.21 -21.85
CA ASP A 580 7.09 5.91 -22.67
C ASP A 580 6.87 7.43 -22.63
N ASN A 581 5.62 7.92 -22.69
CA ASN A 581 5.28 9.34 -22.58
C ASN A 581 5.64 9.91 -21.20
N LEU A 582 5.33 9.18 -20.12
CA LEU A 582 5.71 9.58 -18.76
C LEU A 582 7.23 9.63 -18.60
N ILE A 583 7.95 8.61 -19.06
CA ILE A 583 9.44 8.54 -19.00
C ILE A 583 10.04 9.77 -19.72
N ASP A 584 9.53 10.13 -20.90
CA ASP A 584 9.99 11.30 -21.66
C ASP A 584 9.72 12.62 -20.92
N LEU A 585 8.52 12.78 -20.36
CA LEU A 585 8.16 13.97 -19.57
C LEU A 585 9.05 14.11 -18.32
N VAL A 586 9.22 13.04 -17.54
CA VAL A 586 10.05 13.06 -16.32
C VAL A 586 11.52 13.31 -16.67
N ALA A 587 12.05 12.74 -17.75
CA ALA A 587 13.40 13.02 -18.24
C ALA A 587 13.60 14.48 -18.65
N PHE A 588 12.60 15.07 -19.31
CA PHE A 588 12.58 16.50 -19.64
C PHE A 588 12.61 17.36 -18.37
N LEU A 589 11.77 17.07 -17.38
CA LEU A 589 11.71 17.84 -16.13
C LEU A 589 13.02 17.71 -15.33
N ARG A 590 13.61 16.51 -15.26
CA ARG A 590 14.91 16.28 -14.62
C ARG A 590 16.00 17.17 -15.23
N THR A 591 16.13 17.13 -16.56
CA THR A 591 17.17 17.91 -17.26
C THR A 591 16.94 19.41 -17.18
N THR A 592 15.67 19.83 -17.13
CA THR A 592 15.29 21.25 -16.95
C THR A 592 15.66 21.73 -15.55
N ALA A 593 15.31 20.97 -14.50
CA ALA A 593 15.66 21.29 -13.11
C ALA A 593 17.18 21.36 -12.89
N GLU A 594 17.97 20.46 -13.51
CA GLU A 594 19.43 20.52 -13.49
C GLU A 594 19.95 21.82 -14.14
N ALA A 595 19.39 22.22 -15.29
CA ALA A 595 19.80 23.45 -15.99
C ALA A 595 19.45 24.69 -15.18
N GLU A 596 18.26 24.76 -14.58
CA GLU A 596 17.79 25.84 -13.70
C GLU A 596 18.70 25.98 -12.47
N LEU A 597 19.00 24.89 -11.78
CA LEU A 597 19.94 24.89 -10.63
C LEU A 597 21.36 25.30 -11.04
N ALA A 598 21.79 24.97 -12.25
CA ALA A 598 23.09 25.40 -12.78
C ALA A 598 23.11 26.85 -13.29
N GLY A 599 21.96 27.58 -13.22
CA GLY A 599 21.81 28.93 -13.76
C GLY A 599 21.97 29.02 -15.28
N GLN A 600 21.71 27.92 -15.99
CA GLN A 600 21.80 27.88 -17.45
C GLN A 600 20.54 28.48 -18.08
N PRO A 601 20.65 29.30 -19.14
CA PRO A 601 19.48 29.84 -19.81
C PRO A 601 18.73 28.71 -20.53
N LEU A 602 17.41 28.62 -20.29
CA LEU A 602 16.54 27.71 -21.00
C LEU A 602 16.12 28.26 -22.37
N SER A 603 15.85 27.36 -23.33
CA SER A 603 15.35 27.72 -24.64
C SER A 603 13.88 28.14 -24.59
N ASP A 604 13.41 28.90 -25.59
CA ASP A 604 11.98 29.25 -25.72
C ASP A 604 11.11 28.00 -25.89
N ASP A 605 11.61 26.94 -26.57
CA ASP A 605 10.93 25.65 -26.69
C ASP A 605 10.76 24.96 -25.30
N THR A 606 11.78 25.05 -24.43
CA THR A 606 11.71 24.54 -23.06
C THR A 606 10.64 25.29 -22.26
N TYR A 607 10.63 26.65 -22.31
CA TYR A 607 9.59 27.43 -21.65
C TYR A 607 8.19 27.15 -22.25
N SER A 608 8.11 26.90 -23.54
CA SER A 608 6.86 26.49 -24.19
C SER A 608 6.36 25.16 -23.60
N ARG A 609 7.22 24.14 -23.51
CA ARG A 609 6.83 22.85 -22.95
C ARG A 609 6.41 22.97 -21.48
N ILE A 610 7.14 23.77 -20.67
CA ILE A 610 6.73 24.08 -19.28
C ILE A 610 5.32 24.67 -19.24
N GLN A 611 5.02 25.63 -20.10
CA GLN A 611 3.71 26.31 -20.14
C GLN A 611 2.57 25.37 -20.61
N PHE A 612 2.88 24.37 -21.42
CA PHE A 612 1.90 23.39 -21.92
C PHE A 612 1.90 22.06 -21.17
N VAL A 613 2.61 21.96 -20.03
CA VAL A 613 2.70 20.73 -19.23
C VAL A 613 1.33 20.21 -18.78
N GLY A 614 0.37 21.12 -18.50
CA GLY A 614 -0.99 20.75 -18.13
C GLY A 614 -1.64 19.82 -19.16
N GLY A 615 -1.45 20.10 -20.47
CA GLY A 615 -1.95 19.23 -21.53
C GLY A 615 -1.22 17.87 -21.63
N GLU A 616 0.08 17.80 -21.29
CA GLU A 616 0.79 16.51 -21.19
C GLU A 616 0.30 15.70 -20.00
N LEU A 617 0.12 16.33 -18.82
CA LEU A 617 -0.45 15.72 -17.63
C LEU A 617 -1.91 15.28 -17.87
N GLU A 618 -2.73 16.17 -18.49
CA GLU A 618 -4.08 15.83 -18.92
C GLU A 618 -4.08 14.59 -19.82
N ALA A 619 -3.23 14.53 -20.84
CA ALA A 619 -3.16 13.39 -21.75
C ALA A 619 -2.78 12.09 -21.03
N LEU A 620 -1.87 12.11 -20.06
CA LEU A 620 -1.48 10.95 -19.27
C LEU A 620 -2.57 10.55 -18.25
N THR A 621 -3.14 11.51 -17.52
CA THR A 621 -4.28 11.29 -16.63
C THR A 621 -5.43 10.66 -17.39
N LEU A 622 -5.64 11.12 -18.59
CA LEU A 622 -6.69 10.70 -19.47
C LEU A 622 -6.35 9.41 -20.29
N ALA A 623 -5.12 9.02 -20.45
CA ALA A 623 -4.73 7.73 -21.02
C ALA A 623 -4.81 6.59 -19.99
N ALA A 624 -4.86 6.88 -18.73
CA ALA A 624 -5.10 5.97 -17.65
C ALA A 624 -6.59 5.62 -17.35
N ALA A 625 -7.70 6.02 -18.15
CA ALA A 625 -9.16 5.82 -17.95
C ALA A 625 -9.79 4.58 -18.62
N ASP A 626 -10.93 4.08 -18.14
CA ASP A 626 -11.75 3.04 -18.76
C ASP A 626 -12.88 3.67 -19.61
N CYS A 627 -12.51 4.36 -20.67
CA CYS A 627 -13.47 4.83 -21.66
C CYS A 627 -13.43 3.93 -22.89
N ASP A 628 -14.56 3.34 -23.23
CA ASP A 628 -14.73 2.54 -24.45
C ASP A 628 -14.54 3.42 -25.72
N GLU A 629 -14.84 4.73 -25.64
CA GLU A 629 -14.57 5.70 -26.69
C GLU A 629 -14.09 7.04 -26.08
N PRO A 630 -12.88 7.54 -26.45
CA PRO A 630 -12.41 8.84 -26.00
C PRO A 630 -13.35 9.97 -26.43
N GLY A 631 -13.85 10.75 -25.47
CA GLY A 631 -14.77 11.85 -25.77
C GLY A 631 -15.13 12.70 -24.54
N PRO A 632 -15.96 13.74 -24.70
CA PRO A 632 -16.37 14.62 -23.58
C PRO A 632 -17.04 13.86 -22.42
N ALA A 633 -17.72 12.74 -22.70
CA ALA A 633 -18.34 11.90 -21.68
C ALA A 633 -17.32 11.26 -20.72
N CYS A 634 -16.05 11.13 -21.14
CA CYS A 634 -14.99 10.62 -20.29
C CYS A 634 -14.54 11.63 -19.22
N ARG A 635 -14.82 12.91 -19.39
CA ARG A 635 -14.47 13.98 -18.45
C ARG A 635 -15.40 14.06 -17.24
N ASP A 636 -16.59 13.46 -17.35
CA ASP A 636 -17.61 13.46 -16.30
C ASP A 636 -17.62 12.14 -15.48
N LEU A 637 -16.64 11.27 -15.69
CA LEU A 637 -16.57 10.01 -14.93
C LEU A 637 -16.15 10.29 -13.48
N GLN A 638 -16.76 9.60 -12.54
CA GLN A 638 -16.42 9.59 -11.11
C GLN A 638 -14.94 9.26 -10.84
N ASP A 639 -14.27 8.70 -11.84
CA ASP A 639 -12.88 8.27 -11.85
C ASP A 639 -11.85 9.39 -12.00
N GLN A 640 -12.28 10.63 -12.27
CA GLN A 640 -11.41 11.79 -12.45
C GLN A 640 -11.38 12.65 -11.20
N HIS A 641 -11.05 12.01 -10.09
CA HIS A 641 -10.86 12.67 -8.82
C HIS A 641 -9.56 12.19 -8.21
N ALA A 642 -8.62 13.09 -8.03
CA ALA A 642 -7.40 12.81 -7.26
C ALA A 642 -7.72 12.38 -5.81
N ALA A 643 -8.93 12.69 -5.31
CA ALA A 643 -9.35 12.32 -3.96
C ALA A 643 -9.59 10.81 -3.85
N LEU A 644 -8.77 10.16 -3.02
CA LEU A 644 -8.82 8.72 -2.73
C LEU A 644 -8.48 8.45 -1.25
N ILE A 645 -8.77 7.24 -0.78
CA ILE A 645 -8.58 6.84 0.62
C ILE A 645 -8.05 5.41 0.73
N ALA A 646 -7.17 5.17 1.69
CA ALA A 646 -6.60 3.85 1.97
C ALA A 646 -6.49 3.58 3.46
N ASP A 647 -6.90 2.38 3.91
CA ASP A 647 -6.63 1.92 5.27
C ASP A 647 -5.21 1.33 5.37
N ILE A 648 -4.38 1.88 6.26
CA ILE A 648 -2.97 1.47 6.38
C ILE A 648 -2.71 0.54 7.56
N ALA A 649 -3.56 0.55 8.57
CA ALA A 649 -3.42 -0.29 9.75
C ALA A 649 -4.78 -0.56 10.42
N THR A 650 -4.89 -1.71 11.09
CA THR A 650 -6.06 -2.04 11.93
C THR A 650 -5.57 -2.36 13.35
N GLY A 651 -6.16 -1.73 14.35
CA GLY A 651 -5.72 -1.91 15.73
C GLY A 651 -6.73 -1.37 16.75
N LEU A 652 -6.26 -1.24 17.99
CA LEU A 652 -7.07 -0.65 19.08
C LEU A 652 -6.94 0.86 19.07
N SER A 653 -8.05 1.56 19.26
CA SER A 653 -8.07 3.01 19.46
C SER A 653 -8.96 3.34 20.66
N PRO A 654 -8.58 4.30 21.52
CA PRO A 654 -9.42 4.73 22.64
C PRO A 654 -10.73 5.38 22.17
N ASP A 655 -10.81 5.83 20.92
CA ASP A 655 -11.98 6.53 20.38
C ASP A 655 -13.10 5.57 19.94
N PHE A 656 -12.80 4.27 19.82
CA PHE A 656 -13.74 3.25 19.32
C PHE A 656 -13.85 2.06 20.29
N PRO A 657 -15.06 1.51 20.50
CA PRO A 657 -15.27 0.37 21.41
C PRO A 657 -14.78 -0.98 20.87
N GLY A 658 -14.24 -1.03 19.65
CA GLY A 658 -13.75 -2.21 18.93
C GLY A 658 -12.45 -1.93 18.21
N LEU A 659 -12.19 -2.67 17.14
CA LEU A 659 -11.09 -2.38 16.24
C LEU A 659 -11.36 -1.08 15.47
N ALA A 660 -10.31 -0.30 15.25
CA ALA A 660 -10.31 0.85 14.36
C ALA A 660 -9.39 0.57 13.16
N ALA A 661 -9.75 1.13 12.01
CA ALA A 661 -8.86 1.28 10.87
C ALA A 661 -8.27 2.70 10.89
N LEU A 662 -6.99 2.81 10.62
CA LEU A 662 -6.34 4.08 10.37
C LEU A 662 -6.41 4.34 8.87
N GLU A 663 -7.16 5.38 8.51
CA GLU A 663 -7.34 5.83 7.14
C GLU A 663 -6.36 6.95 6.82
N GLU A 664 -5.70 6.84 5.67
CA GLU A 664 -5.01 7.93 4.99
C GLU A 664 -5.77 8.31 3.74
N ALA A 665 -5.85 9.62 3.49
CA ALA A 665 -6.56 10.11 2.32
C ALA A 665 -5.84 11.31 1.70
N ILE A 666 -5.93 11.41 0.38
CA ILE A 666 -5.70 12.66 -0.34
C ILE A 666 -7.06 13.26 -0.72
N GLY A 667 -7.18 14.57 -0.57
CA GLY A 667 -8.35 15.31 -1.00
C GLY A 667 -8.16 15.88 -2.41
N GLN A 668 -8.89 16.94 -2.72
CA GLN A 668 -8.69 17.68 -3.98
C GLN A 668 -7.29 18.31 -4.02
N PRO A 669 -6.63 18.34 -5.20
CA PRO A 669 -5.38 19.06 -5.37
C PRO A 669 -5.58 20.55 -5.11
N THR A 670 -4.57 21.20 -4.56
CA THR A 670 -4.61 22.63 -4.25
C THR A 670 -3.41 23.35 -4.83
N ARG A 671 -3.47 24.68 -4.79
CA ARG A 671 -2.47 25.56 -5.39
C ARG A 671 -1.30 25.82 -4.47
N ILE A 672 -0.09 25.69 -4.98
CA ILE A 672 1.12 26.26 -4.38
C ILE A 672 1.51 27.52 -5.16
N PHE A 673 1.84 28.58 -4.44
CA PHE A 673 2.40 29.80 -4.98
C PHE A 673 3.85 29.90 -4.56
N VAL A 674 4.77 30.05 -5.53
CA VAL A 674 6.21 30.05 -5.29
C VAL A 674 6.84 31.30 -5.93
N VAL A 675 7.66 32.04 -5.18
CA VAL A 675 8.49 33.10 -5.73
C VAL A 675 9.68 32.43 -6.42
N LEU A 676 9.73 32.55 -7.75
CA LEU A 676 10.82 31.96 -8.53
C LEU A 676 12.16 32.61 -8.22
N PRO A 677 13.23 31.80 -8.06
CA PRO A 677 14.51 32.28 -7.54
C PRO A 677 15.39 32.96 -8.60
N ASP A 678 15.00 32.95 -9.88
CA ASP A 678 15.68 33.63 -10.98
C ASP A 678 15.15 35.06 -11.18
N ALA A 679 16.05 36.03 -11.38
CA ALA A 679 15.66 37.42 -11.57
C ALA A 679 15.16 37.71 -13.00
N PRO A 680 14.12 38.55 -13.18
CA PRO A 680 13.35 39.25 -12.15
C PRO A 680 12.43 38.30 -11.38
N PHE A 681 12.39 38.44 -10.04
CA PHE A 681 11.56 37.61 -9.17
C PHE A 681 10.08 37.75 -9.54
N ARG A 682 9.41 36.64 -9.74
CA ARG A 682 8.01 36.55 -10.13
C ARG A 682 7.30 35.43 -9.41
N LEU A 683 6.00 35.57 -9.20
CA LEU A 683 5.19 34.55 -8.58
C LEU A 683 4.75 33.53 -9.64
N ALA A 684 4.89 32.25 -9.33
CA ALA A 684 4.41 31.12 -10.13
C ALA A 684 3.42 30.26 -9.36
N VAL A 685 2.59 29.51 -10.05
CA VAL A 685 1.58 28.62 -9.46
C VAL A 685 1.80 27.18 -9.93
N GLY A 686 1.62 26.24 -9.00
CA GLY A 686 1.66 24.79 -9.22
C GLY A 686 0.57 24.07 -8.46
N ALA A 687 0.50 22.77 -8.65
CA ALA A 687 -0.46 21.87 -8.00
C ALA A 687 0.23 20.99 -6.94
N VAL A 688 -0.41 20.77 -5.79
CA VAL A 688 0.11 19.94 -4.72
C VAL A 688 -1.01 19.12 -4.06
N TYR A 689 -0.64 18.04 -3.37
CA TYR A 689 -1.57 17.22 -2.59
C TYR A 689 -2.17 17.99 -1.41
N SER A 690 -3.40 17.60 -1.03
CA SER A 690 -3.96 17.79 0.30
C SER A 690 -4.05 16.45 1.00
N TYR A 691 -3.47 16.33 2.20
CA TYR A 691 -3.32 15.06 2.92
C TYR A 691 -4.13 15.05 4.21
N TYR A 692 -4.73 13.90 4.52
CA TYR A 692 -5.51 13.65 5.73
C TYR A 692 -5.13 12.30 6.36
N GLU A 693 -5.17 12.22 7.68
CA GLU A 693 -4.99 10.97 8.44
C GLU A 693 -5.99 10.98 9.61
N PHE A 694 -6.82 9.94 9.71
CA PHE A 694 -7.81 9.82 10.78
C PHE A 694 -8.24 8.36 11.00
N PRO A 695 -8.63 7.97 12.25
CA PRO A 695 -9.15 6.64 12.50
C PRO A 695 -10.67 6.58 12.26
N VAL A 696 -11.15 5.40 11.83
CA VAL A 696 -12.57 5.03 11.76
C VAL A 696 -12.81 3.69 12.46
N ALA A 697 -14.06 3.36 12.81
CA ALA A 697 -14.37 2.01 13.25
C ALA A 697 -14.12 1.01 12.11
N ALA A 698 -13.49 -0.14 12.40
CA ALA A 698 -13.05 -1.07 11.35
C ALA A 698 -14.19 -1.60 10.46
N GLU A 699 -15.41 -1.69 10.98
CA GLU A 699 -16.60 -2.03 10.18
C GLU A 699 -17.09 -0.89 9.26
N ASN A 700 -16.55 0.32 9.42
CA ASN A 700 -16.89 1.52 8.66
C ASN A 700 -15.72 2.00 7.77
N ARG A 701 -14.83 1.07 7.35
CA ARG A 701 -13.80 1.39 6.35
C ARG A 701 -14.43 2.10 5.17
N MET A 702 -13.78 3.17 4.73
CA MET A 702 -14.31 4.03 3.68
C MET A 702 -13.94 3.52 2.29
N THR A 703 -14.81 3.78 1.31
CA THR A 703 -14.49 3.68 -0.11
C THR A 703 -14.17 5.05 -0.67
N ASP A 704 -13.57 5.10 -1.87
CA ASP A 704 -13.27 6.37 -2.55
C ASP A 704 -14.52 7.22 -2.76
N GLU A 705 -15.64 6.59 -3.14
CA GLU A 705 -16.91 7.31 -3.36
C GLU A 705 -17.42 7.95 -2.06
N ALA A 706 -17.28 7.27 -0.92
CA ALA A 706 -17.66 7.80 0.38
C ALA A 706 -16.75 8.97 0.77
N TRP A 707 -15.45 8.86 0.54
CA TRP A 707 -14.48 9.92 0.78
C TRP A 707 -14.70 11.12 -0.13
N GLN A 708 -14.84 10.90 -1.44
CA GLN A 708 -15.14 11.95 -2.43
C GLN A 708 -16.41 12.72 -2.09
N ALA A 709 -17.44 12.05 -1.57
CA ALA A 709 -18.65 12.72 -1.10
C ALA A 709 -18.39 13.66 0.09
N LEU A 710 -17.52 13.28 1.05
CA LEU A 710 -17.10 14.17 2.14
C LEU A 710 -16.28 15.36 1.63
N VAL A 711 -15.35 15.12 0.71
CA VAL A 711 -14.55 16.17 0.08
C VAL A 711 -15.43 17.16 -0.68
N ALA A 712 -16.40 16.68 -1.45
CA ALA A 712 -17.33 17.52 -2.23
C ALA A 712 -18.26 18.34 -1.32
N SER A 713 -18.70 17.80 -0.18
CA SER A 713 -19.54 18.51 0.78
C SER A 713 -18.76 19.48 1.68
N GLY A 714 -17.44 19.33 1.77
CA GLY A 714 -16.58 20.07 2.71
C GLY A 714 -16.66 19.56 4.16
N ASP A 715 -17.20 18.36 4.38
CA ASP A 715 -17.33 17.73 5.72
C ASP A 715 -16.10 16.85 6.06
N THR A 716 -14.95 17.10 5.41
CA THR A 716 -13.70 16.39 5.68
C THR A 716 -13.22 16.60 7.11
N PRO A 717 -12.45 15.63 7.68
CA PRO A 717 -11.65 15.89 8.87
C PRO A 717 -10.74 17.12 8.68
N ALA A 718 -10.29 17.71 9.80
CA ALA A 718 -9.35 18.82 9.71
C ALA A 718 -8.01 18.37 9.11
N LEU A 719 -7.40 19.23 8.31
CA LEU A 719 -6.03 19.03 7.85
C LEU A 719 -5.07 18.88 9.06
N PRO A 720 -3.99 18.11 8.94
CA PRO A 720 -3.02 17.96 10.01
C PRO A 720 -2.46 19.31 10.49
N ALA A 721 -2.46 19.55 11.79
CA ALA A 721 -2.07 20.87 12.35
C ALA A 721 -0.66 21.35 11.95
N TRP A 722 0.23 20.43 11.62
CA TRP A 722 1.60 20.76 11.20
C TRP A 722 1.68 21.39 9.79
N THR A 723 0.62 21.30 8.97
CA THR A 723 0.55 21.97 7.66
C THR A 723 0.47 23.50 7.76
N SER A 724 0.05 24.04 8.89
CA SER A 724 -0.10 25.49 9.12
C SER A 724 1.19 26.32 8.96
N LEU A 725 2.38 25.70 8.91
CA LEU A 725 3.63 26.39 8.59
C LEU A 725 3.77 26.81 7.12
N PHE A 726 3.02 26.16 6.24
CA PHE A 726 3.13 26.42 4.79
C PHE A 726 1.77 26.58 4.11
N MET A 727 0.67 26.24 4.77
CA MET A 727 -0.69 26.29 4.22
C MET A 727 -1.54 27.30 4.96
N ALA A 728 -2.34 28.06 4.22
CA ALA A 728 -3.26 29.05 4.77
C ALA A 728 -4.51 29.23 3.89
N PRO A 729 -5.70 29.61 4.51
CA PRO A 729 -6.95 29.84 3.81
C PRO A 729 -6.92 31.06 2.89
#